data_96350e6289766251897844885bd3ad14
#
_entry.id   96350e6289766251897844885bd3ad14
#
_cell.length_a   1.000
_cell.length_b   1.000
_cell.length_c   1.000
_cell.angle_alpha   90.00
_cell.angle_beta   90.00
_cell.angle_gamma   90.00
#
_symmetry.space_group_name_H-M   'P 1'
#
loop_
_entity.id
_entity.type
_entity.pdbx_description
1 polymer ?
#
loop_
_entity_poly.entity_id
_entity_poly.type
_entity_poly.pdbx_seq_one_letter_code
_entity_poly.pdbx_strand_id
1 'polypeptide(L)'
;MTTAVSTVLLVLLGAFSRLLPHPPNLVAMGAIALYSGARLPRRWAWAVPIAAMLLSDLLIDWGTGRKAITLVRVAVYGSFALMVLVGRRLARTAKPGGLAALATGGAVFFFLTTNFAVWASLGTYPPTLAGLVLCYVAAIPYFWNTLAAELAGTAVLFGLDRLARREAARSAVRGAAATLLVAIAAGAMPAGAQVTPTVSENVVVTATAAPEEIEDVGSAVTVVTREDIERNGWRTVQDALRSVPGATVARSGGPGSQTSVFLRGANSTHTLVLVDGVRVNSPFFPGYDFSLLSTENVERIEVVRGPFSALYGSESIGGVVQIFTRPAGGKLSGRVVGEAGNADQRELSAFATAGTGAFGIAASARHREEDGDRDNDDWRERSASLRLEGRFGDARLALEGSIADGDLGLPGPVGAETADNRYLPREERITLPATFRPAAGHSASVTLGWVRSRPAFESPFFQSRTDAQTLEARAADTFTAGIQRVTAFAEWQRWKVDDSSNFGVNLDGEHATIWSLGAEDRFDLGRGWIVTAGVRYDDHSRFGDVWSPRGTIAWRTGRWKIRASGGTGFRAPSVGELFYPFSGNPELSPERSTSGDAGVDYELPDGRASASLFWNEYRDLIVFDFAAGLNFNVGRARSRGVELSWRQSLATDVLVDAGYTYLDTEDRDTGLDLLRRPRHSGFLGMTLVPVSRLEISPRAVFVGRRADVKALSTTERIEAPSSRRRSPDVTRAARSLASLGMTMGLRTLSPIPPRSGARAPGSPRPRHSRGRSGSARAGTAQTPRSGNERRDRI
;
A
#
# COMPACT_ATOMS: atom_id res chain seq x y z
N MET A 1 -3.32 -23.49 22.83
CA MET A 1 -4.51 -22.77 22.30
C MET A 1 -5.76 -23.18 23.03
N THR A 2 -6.55 -22.25 23.53
CA THR A 2 -7.84 -22.55 24.08
C THR A 2 -8.80 -23.06 22.98
N THR A 3 -9.74 -23.94 23.31
CA THR A 3 -10.73 -24.47 22.35
C THR A 3 -11.48 -23.35 21.62
N ALA A 4 -11.72 -22.20 22.27
CA ALA A 4 -12.37 -21.04 21.68
C ALA A 4 -11.54 -20.42 20.56
N VAL A 5 -10.25 -20.20 20.77
CA VAL A 5 -9.33 -19.66 19.76
C VAL A 5 -9.26 -20.57 18.54
N SER A 6 -9.08 -21.86 18.73
CA SER A 6 -9.07 -22.84 17.62
C SER A 6 -10.37 -22.82 16.82
N THR A 7 -11.51 -22.64 17.50
CA THR A 7 -12.83 -22.57 16.85
C THR A 7 -12.95 -21.33 15.99
N VAL A 8 -12.60 -20.15 16.53
CA VAL A 8 -12.64 -18.86 15.79
C VAL A 8 -11.74 -18.93 14.56
N LEU A 9 -10.52 -19.43 14.72
CA LEU A 9 -9.56 -19.56 13.61
C LEU A 9 -10.08 -20.46 12.48
N LEU A 10 -10.69 -21.59 12.82
CA LEU A 10 -11.28 -22.49 11.83
C LEU A 10 -12.51 -21.89 11.13
N VAL A 11 -13.34 -21.12 11.85
CA VAL A 11 -14.46 -20.39 11.25
C VAL A 11 -13.96 -19.35 10.27
N LEU A 12 -12.99 -18.54 10.66
CA LEU A 12 -12.39 -17.54 9.79
C LEU A 12 -11.72 -18.18 8.57
N LEU A 13 -10.90 -19.20 8.77
CA LEU A 13 -10.25 -19.94 7.68
C LEU A 13 -11.28 -20.48 6.68
N GLY A 14 -12.37 -21.08 7.17
CA GLY A 14 -13.46 -21.59 6.34
C GLY A 14 -14.18 -20.50 5.57
N ALA A 15 -14.56 -19.40 6.24
CA ALA A 15 -15.24 -18.29 5.60
C ALA A 15 -14.33 -17.61 4.55
N PHE A 16 -13.09 -17.31 4.91
CA PHE A 16 -12.12 -16.70 3.99
C PHE A 16 -11.81 -17.57 2.79
N SER A 17 -11.66 -18.91 2.97
CA SER A 17 -11.41 -19.82 1.84
C SER A 17 -12.49 -19.75 0.75
N ARG A 18 -13.71 -19.30 1.09
CA ARG A 18 -14.83 -19.13 0.16
C ARG A 18 -14.95 -17.72 -0.44
N LEU A 19 -14.42 -16.72 0.27
CA LEU A 19 -14.50 -15.32 -0.13
C LEU A 19 -13.34 -14.91 -1.02
N LEU A 20 -12.22 -15.61 -0.93
CA LEU A 20 -11.04 -15.35 -1.73
C LEU A 20 -11.26 -15.79 -3.20
N PRO A 21 -10.68 -15.08 -4.18
CA PRO A 21 -10.65 -15.55 -5.55
C PRO A 21 -9.94 -16.91 -5.65
N HIS A 22 -10.66 -17.93 -6.04
CA HIS A 22 -10.14 -19.28 -6.22
C HIS A 22 -10.80 -19.93 -7.44
N PRO A 23 -10.17 -20.94 -8.07
CA PRO A 23 -10.83 -21.77 -9.06
C PRO A 23 -12.15 -22.33 -8.49
N PRO A 24 -13.21 -22.44 -9.29
CA PRO A 24 -14.50 -22.95 -8.80
C PRO A 24 -14.35 -24.24 -8.02
N ASN A 25 -14.95 -24.29 -6.81
CA ASN A 25 -14.94 -25.41 -5.87
C ASN A 25 -13.58 -25.76 -5.24
N LEU A 26 -12.55 -24.93 -5.37
CA LEU A 26 -11.27 -25.12 -4.66
C LEU A 26 -11.37 -24.56 -3.22
N VAL A 27 -12.17 -25.18 -2.37
CA VAL A 27 -12.44 -24.74 -0.99
C VAL A 27 -12.28 -25.91 -0.03
N ALA A 28 -11.45 -25.77 1.00
CA ALA A 28 -11.15 -26.83 1.96
C ALA A 28 -12.18 -26.97 3.11
N MET A 29 -13.45 -26.65 2.85
CA MET A 29 -14.50 -26.65 3.88
C MET A 29 -14.78 -28.04 4.43
N GLY A 30 -14.75 -29.09 3.61
CA GLY A 30 -14.93 -30.45 4.08
C GLY A 30 -13.76 -30.93 4.94
N ALA A 31 -12.52 -30.53 4.58
CA ALA A 31 -11.35 -30.79 5.42
C ALA A 31 -11.46 -30.13 6.80
N ILE A 32 -11.94 -28.86 6.84
CA ILE A 32 -12.22 -28.13 8.09
C ILE A 32 -13.33 -28.82 8.88
N ALA A 33 -14.39 -29.27 8.24
CA ALA A 33 -15.49 -30.01 8.88
C ALA A 33 -15.01 -31.36 9.44
N LEU A 34 -14.22 -32.11 8.66
CA LEU A 34 -13.60 -33.38 9.09
C LEU A 34 -12.70 -33.20 10.31
N TYR A 35 -11.83 -32.16 10.27
CA TYR A 35 -10.91 -31.83 11.35
C TYR A 35 -11.64 -31.36 12.62
N SER A 36 -12.62 -30.45 12.48
CA SER A 36 -13.40 -29.96 13.60
C SER A 36 -14.15 -31.10 14.30
N GLY A 37 -14.72 -32.01 13.54
CA GLY A 37 -15.35 -33.24 14.04
C GLY A 37 -14.39 -34.13 14.84
N ALA A 38 -13.15 -34.29 14.32
CA ALA A 38 -12.15 -35.16 14.93
C ALA A 38 -11.51 -34.56 16.20
N ARG A 39 -11.37 -33.23 16.31
CA ARG A 39 -10.51 -32.59 17.32
C ARG A 39 -11.24 -31.66 18.28
N LEU A 40 -12.40 -31.13 17.94
CA LEU A 40 -13.12 -30.16 18.79
C LEU A 40 -14.19 -30.87 19.69
N PRO A 41 -14.56 -30.26 20.83
CA PRO A 41 -15.72 -30.67 21.64
C PRO A 41 -17.02 -30.62 20.82
N ARG A 42 -18.02 -31.43 21.15
CA ARG A 42 -19.24 -31.64 20.35
C ARG A 42 -19.89 -30.35 19.89
N ARG A 43 -20.08 -29.40 20.80
CA ARG A 43 -20.73 -28.09 20.51
C ARG A 43 -19.96 -27.27 19.48
N TRP A 44 -18.66 -27.23 19.58
CA TRP A 44 -17.78 -26.45 18.70
C TRP A 44 -17.52 -27.15 17.35
N ALA A 45 -17.52 -28.48 17.34
CA ALA A 45 -17.32 -29.25 16.10
C ALA A 45 -18.38 -28.95 15.03
N TRP A 46 -19.63 -28.75 15.45
CA TRP A 46 -20.73 -28.37 14.56
C TRP A 46 -20.77 -26.90 14.26
N ALA A 47 -20.42 -26.06 15.23
CA ALA A 47 -20.44 -24.61 15.08
C ALA A 47 -19.47 -24.11 14.01
N VAL A 48 -18.30 -24.76 13.87
CA VAL A 48 -17.25 -24.30 12.92
C VAL A 48 -17.74 -24.25 11.46
N PRO A 49 -18.14 -25.34 10.82
CA PRO A 49 -18.54 -25.30 9.42
C PRO A 49 -19.84 -24.52 9.22
N ILE A 50 -20.77 -24.55 10.16
CA ILE A 50 -22.03 -23.80 10.05
C ILE A 50 -21.75 -22.31 10.13
N ALA A 51 -20.99 -21.84 11.12
CA ALA A 51 -20.65 -20.43 11.25
C ALA A 51 -19.83 -19.90 10.08
N ALA A 52 -18.85 -20.69 9.60
CA ALA A 52 -18.05 -20.33 8.42
C ALA A 52 -18.91 -20.17 7.17
N MET A 53 -19.84 -21.09 6.94
CA MET A 53 -20.78 -21.05 5.83
C MET A 53 -21.74 -19.86 5.94
N LEU A 54 -22.37 -19.66 7.11
CA LEU A 54 -23.30 -18.55 7.31
C LEU A 54 -22.59 -17.20 7.13
N LEU A 55 -21.40 -17.04 7.71
CA LEU A 55 -20.61 -15.80 7.59
C LEU A 55 -20.27 -15.50 6.13
N SER A 56 -19.77 -16.50 5.39
CA SER A 56 -19.41 -16.32 3.99
C SER A 56 -20.63 -16.14 3.08
N ASP A 57 -21.74 -16.89 3.32
CA ASP A 57 -22.98 -16.74 2.55
C ASP A 57 -23.61 -15.36 2.78
N LEU A 58 -23.61 -14.85 4.02
CA LEU A 58 -24.09 -13.51 4.33
C LEU A 58 -23.31 -12.44 3.56
N LEU A 59 -21.98 -12.57 3.51
CA LEU A 59 -21.11 -11.62 2.81
C LEU A 59 -21.26 -11.72 1.28
N ILE A 60 -21.44 -12.94 0.74
CA ILE A 60 -21.65 -13.17 -0.70
C ILE A 60 -23.01 -12.65 -1.14
N ASP A 61 -24.05 -12.87 -0.34
CA ASP A 61 -25.43 -12.53 -0.70
C ASP A 61 -25.76 -11.05 -0.51
N TRP A 62 -25.04 -10.34 0.39
CA TRP A 62 -25.26 -8.91 0.70
C TRP A 62 -25.30 -8.01 -0.55
N GLY A 63 -24.58 -8.38 -1.62
CA GLY A 63 -24.55 -7.61 -2.85
C GLY A 63 -25.32 -8.20 -4.04
N THR A 64 -25.91 -9.41 -3.92
CA THR A 64 -26.41 -10.16 -5.08
C THR A 64 -27.92 -10.39 -5.10
N GLY A 65 -28.64 -10.08 -4.01
CA GLY A 65 -30.11 -10.27 -3.93
C GLY A 65 -30.57 -11.73 -4.06
N ARG A 66 -29.70 -12.71 -3.83
CA ARG A 66 -30.01 -14.14 -4.00
C ARG A 66 -30.91 -14.65 -2.88
N LYS A 67 -31.73 -15.67 -3.22
CA LYS A 67 -32.60 -16.32 -2.22
C LYS A 67 -31.76 -16.98 -1.13
N ALA A 68 -32.06 -16.72 0.13
CA ALA A 68 -31.29 -17.20 1.28
C ALA A 68 -31.29 -18.74 1.42
N ILE A 69 -32.36 -19.42 1.03
CA ILE A 69 -32.49 -20.89 1.14
C ILE A 69 -32.77 -21.50 -0.23
N THR A 70 -31.89 -22.37 -0.69
CA THR A 70 -32.03 -23.16 -1.91
C THR A 70 -31.71 -24.63 -1.60
N LEU A 71 -32.27 -25.57 -2.41
CA LEU A 71 -31.98 -26.99 -2.27
C LEU A 71 -30.46 -27.28 -2.38
N VAL A 72 -29.77 -26.55 -3.25
CA VAL A 72 -28.31 -26.65 -3.38
C VAL A 72 -27.61 -26.27 -2.06
N ARG A 73 -28.01 -25.17 -1.40
CA ARG A 73 -27.46 -24.82 -0.08
C ARG A 73 -27.71 -25.89 0.97
N VAL A 74 -28.91 -26.44 1.00
CA VAL A 74 -29.23 -27.54 1.92
C VAL A 74 -28.31 -28.73 1.68
N ALA A 75 -28.07 -29.12 0.42
CA ALA A 75 -27.13 -30.19 0.08
C ALA A 75 -25.69 -29.89 0.50
N VAL A 76 -25.23 -28.66 0.32
CA VAL A 76 -23.90 -28.18 0.73
C VAL A 76 -23.73 -28.23 2.24
N TYR A 77 -24.65 -27.64 3.02
CA TYR A 77 -24.61 -27.65 4.49
C TYR A 77 -24.73 -29.08 5.03
N GLY A 78 -25.60 -29.91 4.44
CA GLY A 78 -25.77 -31.32 4.80
C GLY A 78 -24.50 -32.12 4.58
N SER A 79 -23.79 -31.85 3.48
CA SER A 79 -22.51 -32.52 3.17
C SER A 79 -21.44 -32.18 4.22
N PHE A 80 -21.29 -30.97 4.63
CA PHE A 80 -20.34 -30.58 5.68
C PHE A 80 -20.76 -31.07 7.06
N ALA A 81 -22.06 -31.13 7.35
CA ALA A 81 -22.56 -31.76 8.57
C ALA A 81 -22.18 -33.25 8.62
N LEU A 82 -22.31 -33.97 7.50
CA LEU A 82 -21.88 -35.38 7.41
C LEU A 82 -20.36 -35.48 7.64
N MET A 83 -19.56 -34.60 7.07
CA MET A 83 -18.10 -34.60 7.28
C MET A 83 -17.71 -34.38 8.74
N VAL A 84 -18.43 -33.55 9.50
CA VAL A 84 -18.23 -33.45 10.97
C VAL A 84 -18.50 -34.78 11.66
N LEU A 85 -19.56 -35.47 11.28
CA LEU A 85 -19.93 -36.78 11.85
C LEU A 85 -18.88 -37.83 11.53
N VAL A 86 -18.43 -37.89 10.27
CA VAL A 86 -17.35 -38.78 9.81
C VAL A 86 -16.06 -38.45 10.57
N GLY A 87 -15.70 -37.19 10.69
CA GLY A 87 -14.54 -36.73 11.45
C GLY A 87 -14.58 -37.22 12.89
N ARG A 88 -15.75 -37.10 13.50
CA ARG A 88 -15.99 -37.52 14.92
C ARG A 88 -15.90 -39.02 15.14
N ARG A 89 -16.34 -39.81 14.17
CA ARG A 89 -16.41 -41.27 14.30
C ARG A 89 -15.16 -41.98 13.81
N LEU A 90 -14.60 -41.54 12.70
CA LEU A 90 -13.58 -42.26 11.93
C LEU A 90 -12.21 -41.55 11.88
N ALA A 91 -12.17 -40.19 11.85
CA ALA A 91 -10.91 -39.49 11.65
C ALA A 91 -10.06 -39.38 12.94
N ARG A 92 -10.58 -39.63 14.14
CA ARG A 92 -9.87 -39.45 15.41
C ARG A 92 -8.63 -40.34 15.54
N THR A 93 -8.72 -41.59 15.07
CA THR A 93 -7.67 -42.61 15.15
C THR A 93 -7.11 -42.99 13.81
N ALA A 94 -7.58 -42.38 12.71
CA ALA A 94 -7.19 -42.73 11.35
C ALA A 94 -5.70 -42.47 11.10
N LYS A 95 -5.05 -43.41 10.42
CA LYS A 95 -3.71 -43.24 9.83
C LYS A 95 -3.76 -42.28 8.64
N PRO A 96 -2.60 -41.73 8.13
CA PRO A 96 -2.59 -40.78 7.01
C PRO A 96 -3.37 -41.27 5.77
N GLY A 97 -3.20 -42.54 5.37
CA GLY A 97 -3.96 -43.13 4.25
C GLY A 97 -5.47 -43.18 4.50
N GLY A 98 -5.88 -43.46 5.75
CA GLY A 98 -7.28 -43.41 6.15
C GLY A 98 -7.87 -42.00 6.13
N LEU A 99 -7.10 -40.96 6.53
CA LEU A 99 -7.51 -39.58 6.42
C LEU A 99 -7.68 -39.16 4.96
N ALA A 100 -6.77 -39.54 4.07
CA ALA A 100 -6.90 -39.31 2.64
C ALA A 100 -8.14 -39.98 2.05
N ALA A 101 -8.42 -41.22 2.44
CA ALA A 101 -9.63 -41.94 2.00
C ALA A 101 -10.92 -41.27 2.49
N LEU A 102 -10.95 -40.74 3.73
CA LEU A 102 -12.10 -39.99 4.26
C LEU A 102 -12.29 -38.65 3.56
N ALA A 103 -11.21 -37.94 3.24
CA ALA A 103 -11.27 -36.70 2.47
C ALA A 103 -11.78 -36.96 1.04
N THR A 104 -11.26 -37.99 0.36
CA THR A 104 -11.73 -38.42 -0.96
C THR A 104 -13.21 -38.81 -0.93
N GLY A 105 -13.63 -39.62 0.02
CA GLY A 105 -15.04 -40.03 0.20
C GLY A 105 -15.95 -38.82 0.44
N GLY A 106 -15.48 -37.84 1.19
CA GLY A 106 -16.19 -36.57 1.41
C GLY A 106 -16.34 -35.73 0.13
N ALA A 107 -15.27 -35.61 -0.66
CA ALA A 107 -15.31 -34.94 -1.95
C ALA A 107 -16.28 -35.61 -2.92
N VAL A 108 -16.28 -36.93 -2.98
CA VAL A 108 -17.22 -37.69 -3.84
C VAL A 108 -18.65 -37.49 -3.36
N PHE A 109 -18.92 -37.63 -2.06
CA PHE A 109 -20.25 -37.39 -1.52
C PHE A 109 -20.75 -35.97 -1.78
N PHE A 110 -19.92 -34.96 -1.55
CA PHE A 110 -20.24 -33.58 -1.87
C PHE A 110 -20.58 -33.41 -3.36
N PHE A 111 -19.75 -33.93 -4.26
CA PHE A 111 -19.99 -33.92 -5.69
C PHE A 111 -21.33 -34.52 -6.08
N LEU A 112 -21.65 -35.72 -5.53
CA LEU A 112 -22.91 -36.42 -5.85
C LEU A 112 -24.13 -35.63 -5.35
N THR A 113 -24.11 -35.18 -4.12
CA THR A 113 -25.28 -34.52 -3.49
C THR A 113 -25.54 -33.14 -4.04
N THR A 114 -24.48 -32.34 -4.25
CA THR A 114 -24.66 -30.96 -4.75
C THR A 114 -25.08 -30.91 -6.22
N ASN A 115 -24.53 -31.77 -7.09
CA ASN A 115 -24.94 -31.81 -8.49
C ASN A 115 -26.34 -32.44 -8.69
N PHE A 116 -26.73 -33.38 -7.84
CA PHE A 116 -28.10 -33.83 -7.80
C PHE A 116 -29.06 -32.68 -7.43
N ALA A 117 -28.70 -31.88 -6.42
CA ALA A 117 -29.51 -30.73 -6.02
C ALA A 117 -29.58 -29.65 -7.13
N VAL A 118 -28.50 -29.43 -7.87
CA VAL A 118 -28.46 -28.52 -9.04
C VAL A 118 -29.41 -29.00 -10.11
N TRP A 119 -29.35 -30.28 -10.52
CA TRP A 119 -30.23 -30.88 -11.51
C TRP A 119 -31.71 -30.81 -11.08
N ALA A 120 -31.97 -31.12 -9.81
CA ALA A 120 -33.34 -31.20 -9.28
C ALA A 120 -34.01 -29.83 -9.07
N SER A 121 -33.25 -28.70 -8.96
CA SER A 121 -33.82 -27.42 -8.48
C SER A 121 -33.55 -26.20 -9.37
N LEU A 122 -32.52 -26.20 -10.22
CA LEU A 122 -32.16 -25.01 -10.97
C LEU A 122 -32.72 -24.93 -12.40
N GLY A 123 -33.32 -26.00 -12.93
CA GLY A 123 -33.91 -26.02 -14.24
C GLY A 123 -32.90 -25.86 -15.40
N THR A 124 -31.60 -25.89 -15.11
CA THR A 124 -30.51 -25.73 -16.08
C THR A 124 -30.38 -26.95 -17.00
N TYR A 125 -30.75 -28.13 -16.52
CA TYR A 125 -30.70 -29.39 -17.23
C TYR A 125 -32.09 -30.01 -17.31
N PRO A 126 -32.40 -30.72 -18.42
CA PRO A 126 -33.70 -31.40 -18.52
C PRO A 126 -33.99 -32.38 -17.38
N PRO A 127 -35.23 -32.52 -16.88
CA PRO A 127 -35.56 -33.42 -15.77
C PRO A 127 -35.67 -34.89 -16.25
N THR A 128 -34.62 -35.36 -16.92
CA THR A 128 -34.46 -36.70 -17.48
C THR A 128 -33.19 -37.33 -17.02
N LEU A 129 -33.06 -38.67 -17.13
CA LEU A 129 -31.80 -39.34 -16.79
C LEU A 129 -30.63 -38.86 -17.64
N ALA A 130 -30.84 -38.54 -18.91
CA ALA A 130 -29.84 -37.95 -19.78
C ALA A 130 -29.43 -36.55 -19.28
N GLY A 131 -30.36 -35.71 -18.83
CA GLY A 131 -30.07 -34.41 -18.21
C GLY A 131 -29.31 -34.53 -16.90
N LEU A 132 -29.60 -35.52 -16.08
CA LEU A 132 -28.84 -35.81 -14.86
C LEU A 132 -27.38 -36.22 -15.18
N VAL A 133 -27.18 -37.09 -16.13
CA VAL A 133 -25.84 -37.51 -16.59
C VAL A 133 -25.07 -36.30 -17.14
N LEU A 134 -25.71 -35.45 -17.96
CA LEU A 134 -25.10 -34.25 -18.47
C LEU A 134 -24.66 -33.28 -17.36
N CYS A 135 -25.47 -33.12 -16.30
CA CYS A 135 -25.14 -32.30 -15.14
C CYS A 135 -23.87 -32.80 -14.44
N TYR A 136 -23.75 -34.12 -14.21
CA TYR A 136 -22.57 -34.70 -13.63
C TYR A 136 -21.32 -34.60 -14.51
N VAL A 137 -21.46 -34.86 -15.80
CA VAL A 137 -20.36 -34.74 -16.77
C VAL A 137 -19.82 -33.33 -16.83
N ALA A 138 -20.71 -32.33 -16.86
CA ALA A 138 -20.32 -30.91 -16.85
C ALA A 138 -19.63 -30.48 -15.52
N ALA A 139 -19.88 -31.22 -14.45
CA ALA A 139 -19.30 -30.92 -13.13
C ALA A 139 -17.93 -31.60 -12.86
N ILE A 140 -17.51 -32.56 -13.71
CA ILE A 140 -16.23 -33.30 -13.53
C ILE A 140 -15.01 -32.35 -13.43
N PRO A 141 -14.84 -31.29 -14.24
CA PRO A 141 -13.70 -30.36 -14.07
C PRO A 141 -13.61 -29.73 -12.69
N TYR A 142 -14.75 -29.44 -12.08
CA TYR A 142 -14.83 -28.83 -10.74
C TYR A 142 -14.61 -29.84 -9.61
N PHE A 143 -14.87 -31.14 -9.85
CA PHE A 143 -14.61 -32.20 -8.90
C PHE A 143 -13.12 -32.32 -8.55
N TRP A 144 -12.24 -32.16 -9.51
CA TRP A 144 -10.79 -32.24 -9.27
C TRP A 144 -10.30 -31.14 -8.32
N ASN A 145 -10.87 -29.92 -8.44
CA ASN A 145 -10.59 -28.82 -7.55
C ASN A 145 -11.05 -29.13 -6.12
N THR A 146 -12.26 -29.66 -5.95
CA THR A 146 -12.79 -30.10 -4.66
C THR A 146 -11.90 -31.17 -4.04
N LEU A 147 -11.54 -32.19 -4.79
CA LEU A 147 -10.69 -33.28 -4.32
C LEU A 147 -9.31 -32.79 -3.88
N ALA A 148 -8.69 -31.93 -4.69
CA ALA A 148 -7.39 -31.33 -4.36
C ALA A 148 -7.46 -30.50 -3.07
N ALA A 149 -8.48 -29.65 -2.92
CA ALA A 149 -8.67 -28.84 -1.72
C ALA A 149 -8.91 -29.68 -0.46
N GLU A 150 -9.70 -30.74 -0.56
CA GLU A 150 -9.98 -31.63 0.56
C GLU A 150 -8.75 -32.44 0.99
N LEU A 151 -7.98 -32.98 0.05
CA LEU A 151 -6.74 -33.68 0.35
C LEU A 151 -5.68 -32.78 0.95
N ALA A 152 -5.43 -31.60 0.31
CA ALA A 152 -4.45 -30.64 0.78
C ALA A 152 -4.85 -30.07 2.16
N GLY A 153 -6.09 -29.65 2.33
CA GLY A 153 -6.62 -29.12 3.59
C GLY A 153 -6.54 -30.16 4.72
N THR A 154 -6.87 -31.42 4.43
CA THR A 154 -6.77 -32.52 5.40
C THR A 154 -5.31 -32.77 5.77
N ALA A 155 -4.39 -32.82 4.81
CA ALA A 155 -2.97 -33.00 5.06
C ALA A 155 -2.39 -31.89 5.92
N VAL A 156 -2.73 -30.63 5.63
CA VAL A 156 -2.29 -29.45 6.40
C VAL A 156 -2.85 -29.47 7.82
N LEU A 157 -4.17 -29.59 7.99
CA LEU A 157 -4.80 -29.51 9.32
C LEU A 157 -4.37 -30.66 10.26
N PHE A 158 -4.40 -31.90 9.79
CA PHE A 158 -3.99 -33.04 10.61
C PHE A 158 -2.46 -33.14 10.69
N GLY A 159 -1.71 -32.68 9.72
CA GLY A 159 -0.26 -32.57 9.75
C GLY A 159 0.22 -31.59 10.82
N LEU A 160 -0.33 -30.38 10.86
CA LEU A 160 -0.03 -29.39 11.89
C LEU A 160 -0.44 -29.87 13.30
N ASP A 161 -1.61 -30.50 13.44
CA ASP A 161 -2.03 -31.12 14.72
C ASP A 161 -1.05 -32.19 15.19
N ARG A 162 -0.54 -33.03 14.28
CA ARG A 162 0.48 -34.05 14.63
C ARG A 162 1.82 -33.43 15.03
N LEU A 163 2.27 -32.39 14.32
CA LEU A 163 3.50 -31.69 14.66
C LEU A 163 3.39 -31.03 16.02
N ALA A 164 2.29 -30.29 16.28
CA ALA A 164 2.02 -29.68 17.58
C ALA A 164 1.99 -30.68 18.73
N ARG A 165 1.35 -31.87 18.54
CA ARG A 165 1.32 -32.95 19.56
C ARG A 165 2.67 -33.59 19.77
N ARG A 166 3.49 -33.74 18.71
CA ARG A 166 4.86 -34.25 18.82
C ARG A 166 5.76 -33.31 19.60
N GLU A 167 5.62 -32.02 19.43
CA GLU A 167 6.38 -31.05 20.20
C GLU A 167 5.92 -30.94 21.65
N ALA A 168 4.63 -30.97 21.92
CA ALA A 168 4.08 -31.07 23.29
C ALA A 168 4.54 -32.35 24.01
N ALA A 169 4.58 -33.50 23.30
CA ALA A 169 5.13 -34.74 23.84
C ALA A 169 6.65 -34.67 24.04
N ARG A 170 7.39 -34.02 23.15
CA ARG A 170 8.85 -33.81 23.27
C ARG A 170 9.21 -32.82 24.38
N SER A 171 8.40 -31.80 24.64
CA SER A 171 8.61 -30.90 25.78
C SER A 171 8.38 -31.60 27.13
N ALA A 172 7.40 -32.52 27.20
CA ALA A 172 7.16 -33.33 28.40
C ALA A 172 8.28 -34.34 28.68
N VAL A 173 8.90 -34.93 27.62
CA VAL A 173 10.06 -35.81 27.76
C VAL A 173 11.37 -35.07 27.94
N ARG A 174 11.50 -33.84 27.38
CA ARG A 174 12.68 -32.99 27.55
C ARG A 174 12.77 -32.36 28.95
N GLY A 175 11.65 -32.18 29.63
CA GLY A 175 11.65 -31.77 31.05
C GLY A 175 12.40 -32.74 31.98
N ALA A 176 12.47 -34.02 31.65
CA ALA A 176 13.18 -35.04 32.44
C ALA A 176 14.64 -35.27 31.98
N ALA A 177 14.96 -35.04 30.71
CA ALA A 177 16.31 -35.22 30.15
C ALA A 177 17.12 -33.92 30.04
N ALA A 178 16.47 -32.75 30.05
CA ALA A 178 17.14 -31.47 29.93
C ALA A 178 17.83 -31.03 31.24
N THR A 179 17.43 -31.56 32.37
CA THR A 179 18.13 -31.26 33.64
C THR A 179 19.53 -31.88 33.69
N LEU A 180 19.85 -32.88 32.87
CA LEU A 180 21.16 -33.54 32.85
C LEU A 180 22.07 -33.02 31.69
N LEU A 181 21.51 -32.43 30.62
CA LEU A 181 22.29 -31.92 29.49
C LEU A 181 22.51 -30.38 29.54
N VAL A 182 21.71 -29.64 30.29
CA VAL A 182 21.89 -28.21 30.51
C VAL A 182 23.10 -27.89 31.37
N ALA A 183 23.62 -28.82 32.13
CA ALA A 183 24.86 -28.65 32.90
C ALA A 183 26.14 -28.70 32.01
N ILE A 184 26.04 -29.19 30.78
CA ILE A 184 27.22 -29.36 29.89
C ILE A 184 27.26 -28.36 28.73
N ALA A 185 26.11 -27.75 28.37
CA ALA A 185 26.00 -26.80 27.22
C ALA A 185 25.75 -25.35 27.60
N ALA A 186 25.92 -24.96 28.87
CA ALA A 186 25.75 -23.58 29.33
C ALA A 186 26.88 -22.61 28.96
N GLY A 187 27.70 -22.97 27.98
CA GLY A 187 28.88 -22.24 27.53
C GLY A 187 28.77 -21.44 26.25
N ALA A 188 27.80 -21.60 25.38
CA ALA A 188 27.69 -20.79 24.16
C ALA A 188 26.40 -21.04 23.39
N MET A 189 25.32 -20.28 23.66
CA MET A 189 24.38 -19.86 22.62
C MET A 189 23.57 -18.68 23.15
N PRO A 190 23.41 -17.59 22.40
CA PRO A 190 22.54 -16.51 22.81
C PRO A 190 21.09 -17.04 22.88
N ALA A 191 20.43 -16.75 23.99
CA ALA A 191 19.02 -17.02 24.15
C ALA A 191 18.27 -16.36 23.01
N GLY A 192 17.65 -17.17 22.14
CA GLY A 192 16.71 -16.69 21.15
C GLY A 192 15.56 -15.99 21.90
N ALA A 193 15.41 -14.71 21.72
CA ALA A 193 14.31 -13.94 22.24
C ALA A 193 13.02 -14.64 21.79
N GLN A 194 12.18 -14.99 22.75
CA GLN A 194 10.79 -15.31 22.46
C GLN A 194 10.19 -14.05 21.86
N VAL A 195 9.85 -14.09 20.58
CA VAL A 195 9.10 -13.01 19.91
C VAL A 195 7.66 -13.15 20.42
N THR A 196 7.40 -12.54 21.57
CA THR A 196 6.03 -12.22 21.96
C THR A 196 5.61 -11.11 20.98
N PRO A 197 4.49 -11.24 20.24
CA PRO A 197 3.99 -10.12 19.43
C PRO A 197 3.59 -9.01 20.39
N THR A 198 4.50 -8.08 20.64
CA THR A 198 4.26 -6.91 21.48
C THR A 198 3.71 -5.79 20.60
N VAL A 199 2.60 -5.20 20.99
CA VAL A 199 2.23 -3.86 20.52
C VAL A 199 3.31 -2.93 21.07
N SER A 200 4.09 -2.31 20.22
CA SER A 200 5.17 -1.40 20.63
C SER A 200 4.56 -0.20 21.35
N GLU A 201 4.77 -0.13 22.65
CA GLU A 201 4.07 0.81 23.53
C GLU A 201 4.74 2.18 23.67
N ASN A 202 6.02 2.32 23.30
CA ASN A 202 6.78 3.55 23.56
C ASN A 202 7.51 4.04 22.30
N VAL A 203 6.74 4.33 21.24
CA VAL A 203 7.31 4.97 20.06
C VAL A 203 7.22 6.48 20.23
N VAL A 204 8.37 7.13 20.23
CA VAL A 204 8.46 8.58 20.20
C VAL A 204 8.13 9.04 18.78
N VAL A 205 7.11 9.87 18.64
CA VAL A 205 6.57 10.29 17.33
C VAL A 205 6.94 11.74 17.07
N THR A 206 7.39 12.03 15.86
CA THR A 206 7.70 13.39 15.40
C THR A 206 6.50 14.10 14.75
N ALA A 207 5.32 13.92 15.32
CA ALA A 207 4.11 14.65 14.92
C ALA A 207 4.01 16.05 15.53
N THR A 208 5.01 16.43 16.32
CA THR A 208 5.25 17.72 16.96
C THR A 208 6.66 18.18 16.64
N ALA A 209 6.98 19.46 16.92
CA ALA A 209 8.31 20.02 16.64
C ALA A 209 9.44 19.34 17.44
N ALA A 210 9.12 18.74 18.59
CA ALA A 210 10.03 17.92 19.40
C ALA A 210 9.47 16.48 19.49
N PRO A 211 10.33 15.46 19.71
CA PRO A 211 9.88 14.08 19.91
C PRO A 211 8.89 13.95 21.09
N GLU A 212 7.82 13.19 20.88
CA GLU A 212 6.70 13.03 21.80
C GLU A 212 6.22 11.58 21.83
N GLU A 213 5.65 11.13 22.94
CA GLU A 213 4.95 9.85 22.98
C GLU A 213 3.65 9.92 22.17
N ILE A 214 3.31 8.86 21.44
CA ILE A 214 2.12 8.82 20.58
C ILE A 214 0.83 9.12 21.36
N GLU A 215 0.82 8.82 22.65
CA GLU A 215 -0.32 9.04 23.55
C GLU A 215 -0.57 10.51 23.87
N ASP A 216 0.45 11.34 23.77
CA ASP A 216 0.39 12.77 24.04
C ASP A 216 0.09 13.59 22.77
N VAL A 217 0.15 12.98 21.61
CA VAL A 217 -0.04 13.69 20.34
C VAL A 217 -1.53 13.90 20.04
N GLY A 218 -1.92 15.14 19.78
CA GLY A 218 -3.31 15.52 19.41
C GLY A 218 -3.72 15.23 17.98
N SER A 219 -2.88 14.56 17.17
CA SER A 219 -3.12 14.27 15.76
C SER A 219 -3.22 12.78 15.49
N ALA A 220 -3.77 12.43 14.30
CA ALA A 220 -3.85 11.06 13.82
C ALA A 220 -2.47 10.58 13.35
N VAL A 221 -1.89 9.62 14.05
CA VAL A 221 -0.58 9.04 13.76
C VAL A 221 -0.68 7.54 13.57
N THR A 222 0.12 7.00 12.65
CA THR A 222 0.35 5.56 12.51
C THR A 222 1.85 5.31 12.45
N VAL A 223 2.32 4.37 13.22
CA VAL A 223 3.71 3.92 13.21
C VAL A 223 3.76 2.50 12.70
N VAL A 224 4.59 2.28 11.67
CA VAL A 224 4.94 0.96 11.15
C VAL A 224 6.35 0.67 11.63
N THR A 225 6.50 -0.32 12.48
CA THR A 225 7.80 -0.67 13.09
C THR A 225 8.62 -1.61 12.22
N ARG A 226 9.89 -1.81 12.55
CA ARG A 226 10.75 -2.80 11.91
C ARG A 226 10.16 -4.21 12.01
N GLU A 227 9.62 -4.56 13.17
CA GLU A 227 8.97 -5.84 13.41
C GLU A 227 7.75 -6.04 12.51
N ASP A 228 6.97 -4.98 12.27
CA ASP A 228 5.84 -5.03 11.34
C ASP A 228 6.30 -5.26 9.90
N ILE A 229 7.36 -4.58 9.48
CA ILE A 229 7.98 -4.74 8.16
C ILE A 229 8.45 -6.17 7.96
N GLU A 230 9.21 -6.72 8.91
CA GLU A 230 9.76 -8.08 8.82
C GLU A 230 8.67 -9.15 8.90
N ARG A 231 7.71 -8.99 9.81
CA ARG A 231 6.58 -9.91 10.01
C ARG A 231 5.70 -10.04 8.78
N ASN A 232 5.42 -8.93 8.12
CA ASN A 232 4.58 -8.93 6.93
C ASN A 232 5.37 -9.15 5.63
N GLY A 233 6.70 -9.22 5.69
CA GLY A 233 7.55 -9.41 4.52
C GLY A 233 7.48 -8.24 3.52
N TRP A 234 7.19 -7.02 3.99
CA TRP A 234 7.16 -5.85 3.12
C TRP A 234 8.55 -5.51 2.62
N ARG A 235 8.72 -5.41 1.30
CA ARG A 235 10.00 -5.15 0.64
C ARG A 235 10.18 -3.69 0.25
N THR A 236 9.07 -2.97 0.12
CA THR A 236 9.05 -1.55 -0.23
C THR A 236 8.25 -0.75 0.77
N VAL A 237 8.55 0.53 0.91
CA VAL A 237 7.80 1.44 1.78
C VAL A 237 6.34 1.53 1.34
N GLN A 238 6.06 1.50 0.03
CA GLN A 238 4.70 1.49 -0.50
C GLN A 238 3.87 0.30 -0.04
N ASP A 239 4.47 -0.87 0.18
CA ASP A 239 3.76 -2.05 0.69
C ASP A 239 3.34 -1.84 2.14
N ALA A 240 4.22 -1.27 2.96
CA ALA A 240 3.94 -0.91 4.35
C ALA A 240 2.82 0.16 4.44
N LEU A 241 2.82 1.16 3.55
CA LEU A 241 1.83 2.23 3.53
C LEU A 241 0.41 1.76 3.18
N ARG A 242 0.24 0.61 2.52
CA ARG A 242 -1.07 -0.02 2.29
C ARG A 242 -1.77 -0.49 3.57
N SER A 243 -1.03 -0.58 4.67
CA SER A 243 -1.57 -0.91 6.00
C SER A 243 -1.84 0.32 6.87
N VAL A 244 -1.77 1.54 6.31
CA VAL A 244 -2.04 2.78 7.02
C VAL A 244 -3.46 3.25 6.69
N PRO A 245 -4.37 3.39 7.68
CA PRO A 245 -5.69 3.96 7.44
C PRO A 245 -5.58 5.36 6.83
N GLY A 246 -6.45 5.69 5.87
CA GLY A 246 -6.42 6.97 5.16
C GLY A 246 -5.36 7.09 4.06
N ALA A 247 -4.48 6.10 3.91
CA ALA A 247 -3.52 6.06 2.81
C ALA A 247 -4.07 5.24 1.63
N THR A 248 -3.93 5.79 0.44
CA THR A 248 -4.20 5.09 -0.82
C THR A 248 -2.91 5.05 -1.63
N VAL A 249 -2.48 3.87 -2.02
CA VAL A 249 -1.30 3.66 -2.86
C VAL A 249 -1.76 3.31 -4.27
N ALA A 250 -1.36 4.10 -5.26
CA ALA A 250 -1.64 3.85 -6.67
C ALA A 250 -0.35 3.75 -7.46
N ARG A 251 -0.18 2.62 -8.16
CA ARG A 251 0.92 2.36 -9.08
C ARG A 251 0.43 2.48 -10.51
N SER A 252 1.21 3.11 -11.38
CA SER A 252 0.81 3.42 -12.75
C SER A 252 1.00 2.25 -13.74
N GLY A 253 1.66 1.18 -13.32
CA GLY A 253 1.97 0.02 -14.20
C GLY A 253 2.51 -1.16 -13.40
N GLY A 254 3.41 -1.92 -14.01
CA GLY A 254 4.13 -3.05 -13.43
C GLY A 254 5.08 -2.68 -12.28
N PRO A 255 5.92 -3.62 -11.84
CA PRO A 255 6.96 -3.35 -10.84
C PRO A 255 7.85 -2.19 -11.26
N GLY A 256 8.31 -1.36 -10.31
CA GLY A 256 9.15 -0.19 -10.61
C GLY A 256 8.42 1.02 -11.21
N SER A 257 7.17 0.88 -11.65
CA SER A 257 6.39 2.02 -12.16
C SER A 257 6.11 3.04 -11.09
N GLN A 258 5.96 4.30 -11.53
CA GLN A 258 5.65 5.42 -10.68
C GLN A 258 4.55 5.09 -9.67
N THR A 259 4.85 5.25 -8.40
CA THR A 259 3.97 4.94 -7.30
C THR A 259 3.67 6.19 -6.48
N SER A 260 2.39 6.54 -6.43
CA SER A 260 1.85 7.70 -5.72
C SER A 260 1.13 7.28 -4.44
N VAL A 261 1.29 8.08 -3.38
CA VAL A 261 0.59 7.91 -2.12
C VAL A 261 -0.31 9.11 -1.87
N PHE A 262 -1.57 8.85 -1.58
CA PHE A 262 -2.61 9.84 -1.31
C PHE A 262 -3.06 9.69 0.13
N LEU A 263 -2.89 10.72 0.95
CA LEU A 263 -3.35 10.72 2.33
C LEU A 263 -4.69 11.44 2.44
N ARG A 264 -5.71 10.78 3.01
CA ARG A 264 -7.05 11.36 3.22
C ARG A 264 -7.68 12.01 1.98
N GLY A 265 -7.39 11.46 0.79
CA GLY A 265 -7.91 11.97 -0.48
C GLY A 265 -7.20 13.20 -1.05
N ALA A 266 -6.21 13.76 -0.37
CA ALA A 266 -5.32 14.80 -0.89
C ALA A 266 -4.59 14.33 -2.16
N ASN A 267 -4.03 15.24 -2.97
CA ASN A 267 -3.16 14.86 -4.08
C ASN A 267 -1.88 14.17 -3.59
N SER A 268 -1.27 13.34 -4.42
CA SER A 268 0.05 12.75 -4.10
C SER A 268 1.14 13.83 -3.92
N THR A 269 0.96 14.97 -4.56
CA THR A 269 1.80 16.18 -4.43
C THR A 269 1.65 16.87 -3.06
N HIS A 270 0.64 16.49 -2.28
CA HIS A 270 0.33 17.01 -0.95
C HIS A 270 0.84 16.10 0.18
N THR A 271 1.60 15.08 -0.17
CA THR A 271 2.23 14.16 0.79
C THR A 271 3.73 14.44 0.84
N LEU A 272 4.17 15.03 1.94
CA LEU A 272 5.59 15.23 2.18
C LEU A 272 6.23 13.92 2.61
N VAL A 273 7.37 13.58 2.02
CA VAL A 273 8.17 12.43 2.38
C VAL A 273 9.51 12.90 2.94
N LEU A 274 9.83 12.42 4.14
CA LEU A 274 11.08 12.71 4.82
C LEU A 274 11.84 11.40 5.06
N VAL A 275 13.16 11.45 4.94
CA VAL A 275 14.05 10.38 5.39
C VAL A 275 15.07 10.97 6.36
N ASP A 276 15.07 10.48 7.60
CA ASP A 276 15.85 11.01 8.72
C ASP A 276 15.72 12.55 8.90
N GLY A 277 14.50 13.05 8.65
CA GLY A 277 14.17 14.48 8.78
C GLY A 277 14.49 15.34 7.55
N VAL A 278 15.05 14.78 6.47
CA VAL A 278 15.40 15.46 5.22
C VAL A 278 14.33 15.18 4.17
N ARG A 279 13.88 16.23 3.48
CA ARG A 279 12.88 16.18 2.40
C ARG A 279 13.45 15.47 1.18
N VAL A 280 12.68 14.47 0.65
CA VAL A 280 13.06 13.73 -0.57
C VAL A 280 12.13 14.00 -1.76
N ASN A 281 11.09 14.80 -1.58
CA ASN A 281 10.23 15.24 -2.69
C ASN A 281 11.05 15.98 -3.76
N SER A 282 10.72 15.73 -5.03
CA SER A 282 11.44 16.36 -6.15
C SER A 282 11.07 17.83 -6.31
N PRO A 283 12.03 18.75 -6.42
CA PRO A 283 11.73 20.13 -6.73
C PRO A 283 11.32 20.38 -8.19
N PHE A 284 11.43 19.38 -9.06
CA PHE A 284 11.07 19.47 -10.47
C PHE A 284 9.63 18.99 -10.73
N PHE A 285 9.36 17.70 -10.53
CA PHE A 285 8.00 17.16 -10.57
C PHE A 285 7.41 17.15 -9.18
N PRO A 286 6.21 17.69 -8.99
CA PRO A 286 5.61 17.74 -7.66
C PRO A 286 5.29 16.34 -7.14
N GLY A 287 5.53 16.15 -5.83
CA GLY A 287 5.33 14.87 -5.12
C GLY A 287 6.57 13.99 -5.06
N TYR A 288 6.36 12.73 -4.69
CA TYR A 288 7.43 11.74 -4.54
C TYR A 288 7.04 10.42 -5.21
N ASP A 289 8.00 9.79 -5.91
CA ASP A 289 7.84 8.46 -6.47
C ASP A 289 8.40 7.41 -5.49
N PHE A 290 7.52 6.60 -4.93
CA PHE A 290 7.87 5.57 -3.94
C PHE A 290 8.50 4.31 -4.56
N SER A 291 8.73 4.25 -5.86
CA SER A 291 9.22 3.05 -6.55
C SER A 291 10.62 2.61 -6.08
N LEU A 292 11.50 3.57 -5.72
CA LEU A 292 12.88 3.31 -5.27
C LEU A 292 13.04 3.14 -3.75
N LEU A 293 11.98 3.31 -2.96
CA LEU A 293 12.09 3.20 -1.49
C LEU A 293 11.96 1.76 -0.99
N SER A 294 13.09 1.11 -0.77
CA SER A 294 13.14 -0.21 -0.13
C SER A 294 13.01 -0.10 1.40
N THR A 295 12.61 -1.20 2.05
CA THR A 295 12.53 -1.28 3.51
C THR A 295 13.79 -1.86 4.16
N GLU A 296 14.82 -2.22 3.42
CA GLU A 296 15.99 -2.92 3.98
C GLU A 296 16.70 -2.07 5.05
N ASN A 297 16.87 -0.77 4.79
CA ASN A 297 17.49 0.19 5.74
C ASN A 297 16.44 0.95 6.58
N VAL A 298 15.19 0.49 6.67
CA VAL A 298 14.14 1.20 7.41
C VAL A 298 13.98 0.58 8.79
N GLU A 299 14.05 1.42 9.85
CA GLU A 299 13.75 1.07 11.23
C GLU A 299 12.27 1.21 11.52
N ARG A 300 11.68 2.35 11.11
CA ARG A 300 10.24 2.59 11.23
C ARG A 300 9.77 3.64 10.24
N ILE A 301 8.47 3.63 9.97
CA ILE A 301 7.78 4.64 9.17
C ILE A 301 6.70 5.26 10.03
N GLU A 302 6.75 6.59 10.18
CA GLU A 302 5.72 7.37 10.86
C GLU A 302 4.86 8.10 9.83
N VAL A 303 3.56 7.92 9.89
CA VAL A 303 2.61 8.59 9.02
C VAL A 303 1.69 9.47 9.84
N VAL A 304 1.86 10.77 9.69
CA VAL A 304 0.99 11.77 10.31
C VAL A 304 0.02 12.31 9.27
N ARG A 305 -1.25 12.43 9.61
CA ARG A 305 -2.33 12.79 8.68
C ARG A 305 -2.97 14.11 9.07
N GLY A 306 -3.22 14.95 8.07
CA GLY A 306 -3.75 16.31 8.22
C GLY A 306 -2.71 17.38 7.89
N PRO A 307 -2.99 18.67 8.17
CA PRO A 307 -2.11 19.78 7.79
C PRO A 307 -0.92 19.85 8.74
N PHE A 308 0.27 19.69 8.20
CA PHE A 308 1.53 19.77 8.94
C PHE A 308 2.46 20.88 8.45
N SER A 309 1.94 21.83 7.63
CA SER A 309 2.76 22.94 7.11
C SER A 309 3.32 23.84 8.21
N ALA A 310 2.68 23.91 9.38
CA ALA A 310 3.23 24.61 10.55
C ALA A 310 4.56 24.06 11.06
N LEU A 311 4.88 22.79 10.77
CA LEU A 311 6.11 22.14 11.19
C LEU A 311 7.09 21.90 10.04
N TYR A 312 6.54 21.55 8.86
CA TYR A 312 7.32 21.05 7.74
C TYR A 312 7.21 21.88 6.47
N GLY A 313 6.39 22.95 6.47
CA GLY A 313 6.24 23.85 5.33
C GLY A 313 5.50 23.22 4.14
N SER A 314 5.99 23.51 2.94
CA SER A 314 5.39 23.06 1.68
C SER A 314 5.16 21.56 1.59
N GLU A 315 4.14 21.14 0.80
CA GLU A 315 3.78 19.75 0.45
C GLU A 315 3.17 18.92 1.60
N SER A 316 3.16 19.40 2.84
CA SER A 316 2.61 18.70 3.99
C SER A 316 1.13 19.02 4.27
N ILE A 317 0.36 19.22 3.21
CA ILE A 317 -1.08 19.51 3.23
C ILE A 317 -1.90 18.29 3.65
N GLY A 318 -1.66 17.14 3.01
CA GLY A 318 -2.37 15.88 3.26
C GLY A 318 -1.80 15.11 4.44
N GLY A 319 -0.53 15.33 4.72
CA GLY A 319 0.22 14.66 5.77
C GLY A 319 1.70 14.50 5.44
N VAL A 320 2.39 13.81 6.34
CA VAL A 320 3.83 13.52 6.23
C VAL A 320 4.07 12.03 6.40
N VAL A 321 4.90 11.47 5.54
CA VAL A 321 5.48 10.14 5.67
C VAL A 321 6.94 10.32 6.07
N GLN A 322 7.27 10.03 7.31
CA GLN A 322 8.64 10.12 7.81
C GLN A 322 9.24 8.74 7.98
N ILE A 323 10.36 8.52 7.33
CA ILE A 323 11.09 7.26 7.31
C ILE A 323 12.35 7.45 8.15
N PHE A 324 12.54 6.58 9.12
CA PHE A 324 13.74 6.54 9.93
C PHE A 324 14.57 5.35 9.51
N THR A 325 15.85 5.61 9.20
CA THR A 325 16.79 4.56 8.86
C THR A 325 17.30 3.83 10.10
N ARG A 326 17.78 2.61 9.91
CA ARG A 326 18.26 1.76 11.00
C ARG A 326 19.50 2.39 11.66
N PRO A 327 19.53 2.43 13.01
CA PRO A 327 20.63 3.01 13.75
C PRO A 327 21.93 2.21 13.56
N ALA A 328 23.05 2.91 13.64
CA ALA A 328 24.36 2.30 13.61
C ALA A 328 24.85 2.00 15.03
N GLY A 329 25.39 0.81 15.27
CA GLY A 329 26.00 0.47 16.55
C GLY A 329 25.62 -0.92 17.06
N GLY A 330 25.99 -1.16 18.34
CA GLY A 330 25.78 -2.43 18.99
C GLY A 330 26.79 -3.51 18.61
N LYS A 331 26.55 -4.75 19.04
CA LYS A 331 27.35 -5.91 18.62
C LYS A 331 27.18 -6.11 17.13
N LEU A 332 28.23 -6.63 16.48
CA LEU A 332 28.17 -7.01 15.07
C LEU A 332 26.94 -7.90 14.83
N SER A 333 26.05 -7.44 14.02
CA SER A 333 24.85 -8.15 13.60
C SER A 333 24.57 -7.87 12.14
N GLY A 334 23.92 -8.80 11.46
CA GLY A 334 23.58 -8.62 10.06
C GLY A 334 22.52 -9.59 9.60
N ARG A 335 21.96 -9.30 8.44
CA ARG A 335 20.95 -10.11 7.76
C ARG A 335 21.26 -10.14 6.28
N VAL A 336 21.12 -11.31 5.67
CA VAL A 336 21.13 -11.47 4.21
C VAL A 336 19.82 -12.15 3.84
N VAL A 337 19.16 -11.64 2.81
CA VAL A 337 17.90 -12.15 2.29
C VAL A 337 18.06 -12.40 0.80
N GLY A 338 17.74 -13.63 0.38
CA GLY A 338 17.61 -14.00 -1.02
C GLY A 338 16.17 -14.42 -1.31
N GLU A 339 15.58 -13.90 -2.37
CA GLU A 339 14.24 -14.22 -2.81
C GLU A 339 14.21 -14.55 -4.29
N ALA A 340 13.31 -15.45 -4.65
CA ALA A 340 13.00 -15.78 -6.03
C ALA A 340 11.49 -15.97 -6.17
N GLY A 341 10.92 -15.52 -7.26
CA GLY A 341 9.47 -15.54 -7.52
C GLY A 341 9.14 -15.82 -8.97
N ASN A 342 7.86 -15.66 -9.29
CA ASN A 342 7.36 -15.67 -10.66
C ASN A 342 7.81 -14.40 -11.40
N ALA A 343 7.67 -14.38 -12.74
CA ALA A 343 8.17 -13.33 -13.62
C ALA A 343 9.70 -13.13 -13.46
N ASP A 344 10.42 -14.20 -13.29
CA ASP A 344 11.89 -14.23 -13.03
C ASP A 344 12.35 -13.26 -11.93
N GLN A 345 11.45 -12.95 -10.99
CA GLN A 345 11.80 -12.11 -9.85
C GLN A 345 12.94 -12.73 -9.06
N ARG A 346 14.00 -11.93 -8.87
CA ARG A 346 15.16 -12.24 -8.04
C ARG A 346 15.51 -11.04 -7.19
N GLU A 347 15.76 -11.28 -5.93
CA GLU A 347 16.19 -10.25 -5.00
C GLU A 347 17.30 -10.78 -4.11
N LEU A 348 18.33 -9.96 -3.92
CA LEU A 348 19.36 -10.15 -2.91
C LEU A 348 19.50 -8.86 -2.13
N SER A 349 19.32 -8.93 -0.82
CA SER A 349 19.54 -7.80 0.07
C SER A 349 20.40 -8.20 1.27
N ALA A 350 21.14 -7.22 1.80
CA ALA A 350 21.99 -7.40 2.96
C ALA A 350 21.97 -6.14 3.82
N PHE A 351 22.00 -6.33 5.13
CA PHE A 351 22.19 -5.29 6.12
C PHE A 351 23.19 -5.76 7.17
N ALA A 352 24.09 -4.88 7.60
CA ALA A 352 24.98 -5.15 8.70
C ALA A 352 25.17 -3.90 9.56
N THR A 353 25.33 -4.08 10.88
CA THR A 353 25.64 -3.01 11.82
C THR A 353 26.65 -3.50 12.86
N ALA A 354 27.51 -2.60 13.29
CA ALA A 354 28.47 -2.85 14.34
C ALA A 354 28.82 -1.54 15.06
N GLY A 355 29.32 -1.63 16.28
CA GLY A 355 29.80 -0.44 16.97
C GLY A 355 30.25 -0.69 18.38
N THR A 356 30.78 0.37 18.95
CA THR A 356 31.17 0.50 20.37
C THR A 356 30.18 1.42 21.08
N GLY A 357 30.35 1.70 22.36
CA GLY A 357 29.51 2.67 23.07
C GLY A 357 29.57 4.10 22.47
N ALA A 358 30.65 4.47 21.78
CA ALA A 358 30.88 5.82 21.27
C ALA A 358 30.66 5.92 19.74
N PHE A 359 30.93 4.87 18.99
CA PHE A 359 30.84 4.88 17.51
C PHE A 359 30.10 3.68 16.98
N GLY A 360 29.33 3.90 15.92
CA GLY A 360 28.59 2.88 15.19
C GLY A 360 28.72 3.04 13.69
N ILE A 361 28.61 1.92 12.98
CA ILE A 361 28.52 1.83 11.54
C ILE A 361 27.38 0.90 11.17
N ALA A 362 26.58 1.28 10.18
CA ALA A 362 25.61 0.38 9.54
C ALA A 362 25.68 0.54 8.03
N ALA A 363 25.50 -0.55 7.32
CA ALA A 363 25.50 -0.57 5.86
C ALA A 363 24.38 -1.48 5.35
N SER A 364 23.79 -1.09 4.23
CA SER A 364 22.85 -1.95 3.49
C SER A 364 23.15 -1.94 2.01
N ALA A 365 22.76 -3.02 1.33
CA ALA A 365 22.77 -3.12 -0.12
C ALA A 365 21.62 -4.00 -0.57
N ARG A 366 21.04 -3.67 -1.73
CA ARG A 366 19.97 -4.44 -2.37
C ARG A 366 20.13 -4.45 -3.87
N HIS A 367 19.83 -5.59 -4.46
CA HIS A 367 19.63 -5.76 -5.89
C HIS A 367 18.36 -6.56 -6.12
N ARG A 368 17.48 -6.04 -6.98
CA ARG A 368 16.25 -6.68 -7.41
C ARG A 368 16.10 -6.59 -8.90
N GLU A 369 15.61 -7.67 -9.51
CA GLU A 369 15.20 -7.73 -10.90
C GLU A 369 13.91 -8.54 -11.04
N GLU A 370 13.08 -8.20 -12.04
CA GLU A 370 11.78 -8.80 -12.30
C GLU A 370 11.38 -8.51 -13.76
N ASP A 371 10.92 -9.51 -14.50
CA ASP A 371 10.61 -9.36 -15.93
C ASP A 371 9.23 -8.73 -16.22
N GLY A 372 8.35 -8.62 -15.22
CA GLY A 372 6.98 -8.11 -15.44
C GLY A 372 6.06 -9.09 -16.19
N ASP A 373 4.90 -8.60 -16.61
CA ASP A 373 3.83 -9.40 -17.26
C ASP A 373 3.69 -9.12 -18.78
N ARG A 374 4.39 -8.12 -19.30
CA ARG A 374 4.35 -7.66 -20.70
C ARG A 374 5.75 -7.53 -21.27
N ASP A 375 5.87 -7.56 -22.60
CA ASP A 375 7.11 -7.23 -23.28
C ASP A 375 7.53 -5.80 -22.90
N ASN A 376 8.82 -5.59 -22.57
CA ASN A 376 9.38 -4.34 -22.08
C ASN A 376 8.69 -3.79 -20.80
N ASP A 377 8.40 -4.67 -19.83
CA ASP A 377 7.84 -4.34 -18.51
C ASP A 377 8.80 -4.82 -17.39
N ASP A 378 10.05 -5.02 -17.74
CA ASP A 378 11.09 -5.46 -16.82
C ASP A 378 11.51 -4.33 -15.88
N TRP A 379 11.85 -4.71 -14.66
CA TRP A 379 12.35 -3.81 -13.63
C TRP A 379 13.65 -4.30 -13.03
N ARG A 380 14.63 -3.41 -12.93
CA ARG A 380 15.85 -3.62 -12.19
C ARG A 380 16.10 -2.48 -11.22
N GLU A 381 16.43 -2.80 -9.97
CA GLU A 381 16.72 -1.84 -8.91
C GLU A 381 18.02 -2.20 -8.20
N ARG A 382 18.83 -1.20 -7.89
CA ARG A 382 19.98 -1.31 -7.02
C ARG A 382 19.97 -0.19 -6.00
N SER A 383 20.25 -0.52 -4.76
CA SER A 383 20.40 0.50 -3.73
C SER A 383 21.50 0.12 -2.73
N ALA A 384 22.12 1.15 -2.16
CA ALA A 384 23.09 0.99 -1.11
C ALA A 384 23.02 2.17 -0.13
N SER A 385 23.32 1.92 1.14
CA SER A 385 23.45 2.96 2.14
C SER A 385 24.56 2.68 3.13
N LEU A 386 25.10 3.77 3.70
CA LEU A 386 26.09 3.74 4.77
C LEU A 386 25.72 4.78 5.82
N ARG A 387 25.67 4.38 7.09
CA ARG A 387 25.42 5.25 8.22
C ARG A 387 26.54 5.14 9.24
N LEU A 388 27.08 6.29 9.64
CA LEU A 388 28.05 6.43 10.69
C LEU A 388 27.42 7.21 11.85
N GLU A 389 27.60 6.74 13.08
CA GLU A 389 27.09 7.44 14.26
C GLU A 389 28.20 7.65 15.27
N GLY A 390 28.21 8.83 15.90
CA GLY A 390 29.11 9.18 16.97
C GLY A 390 28.36 9.75 18.18
N ARG A 391 28.78 9.39 19.39
CA ARG A 391 28.27 9.91 20.67
C ARG A 391 29.41 10.58 21.44
N PHE A 392 29.24 11.86 21.74
CA PHE A 392 30.26 12.69 22.38
C PHE A 392 29.61 13.38 23.60
N GLY A 393 29.61 12.71 24.74
CA GLY A 393 28.83 13.14 25.90
C GLY A 393 27.32 13.12 25.57
N ASP A 394 26.66 14.28 25.71
CA ASP A 394 25.24 14.44 25.40
C ASP A 394 24.97 14.71 23.93
N ALA A 395 26.03 14.90 23.14
CA ALA A 395 25.87 15.11 21.70
C ALA A 395 25.84 13.78 20.92
N ARG A 396 24.92 13.70 19.95
CA ARG A 396 24.85 12.61 18.97
C ARG A 396 24.97 13.22 17.59
N LEU A 397 25.78 12.63 16.77
CA LEU A 397 25.99 13.01 15.38
C LEU A 397 25.83 11.77 14.53
N ALA A 398 25.07 11.85 13.44
CA ALA A 398 25.04 10.80 12.42
C ALA A 398 25.35 11.40 11.06
N LEU A 399 25.96 10.60 10.21
CA LEU A 399 26.13 10.86 8.77
C LEU A 399 25.57 9.65 8.04
N GLU A 400 24.57 9.85 7.21
CA GLU A 400 24.00 8.80 6.35
C GLU A 400 24.16 9.22 4.90
N GLY A 401 24.63 8.32 4.06
CA GLY A 401 24.65 8.45 2.62
C GLY A 401 23.95 7.27 1.97
N SER A 402 23.11 7.54 0.97
CA SER A 402 22.45 6.49 0.19
C SER A 402 22.38 6.83 -1.29
N ILE A 403 22.33 5.76 -2.09
CA ILE A 403 22.13 5.80 -3.54
C ILE A 403 21.12 4.71 -3.92
N ALA A 404 20.21 5.04 -4.81
CA ALA A 404 19.31 4.10 -5.44
C ALA A 404 19.19 4.42 -6.93
N ASP A 405 19.26 3.40 -7.76
CA ASP A 405 19.01 3.49 -9.20
C ASP A 405 18.07 2.40 -9.67
N GLY A 406 17.27 2.72 -10.68
CA GLY A 406 16.31 1.85 -11.32
C GLY A 406 16.44 1.85 -12.83
N ASP A 407 15.96 0.80 -13.45
CA ASP A 407 15.86 0.64 -14.90
C ASP A 407 14.53 -0.06 -15.20
N LEU A 408 13.56 0.69 -15.70
CA LEU A 408 12.20 0.27 -15.95
C LEU A 408 11.88 0.28 -17.44
N GLY A 409 11.48 -0.85 -17.98
CA GLY A 409 10.83 -0.95 -19.27
C GLY A 409 9.45 -0.32 -19.26
N LEU A 410 9.13 0.43 -20.29
CA LEU A 410 7.83 1.09 -20.46
C LEU A 410 7.09 0.48 -21.65
N PRO A 411 6.20 -0.50 -21.44
CA PRO A 411 5.57 -1.25 -22.52
C PRO A 411 4.58 -0.45 -23.36
N GLY A 412 4.23 0.77 -22.94
CA GLY A 412 3.22 1.58 -23.63
C GLY A 412 1.78 1.08 -23.42
N PRO A 413 0.78 1.73 -24.04
CA PRO A 413 -0.61 1.31 -23.99
C PRO A 413 -0.83 -0.04 -24.67
N VAL A 414 -1.84 -0.81 -24.21
CA VAL A 414 -2.24 -2.06 -24.88
C VAL A 414 -2.71 -1.77 -26.30
N GLY A 415 -2.10 -2.43 -27.31
CA GLY A 415 -2.37 -2.21 -28.72
C GLY A 415 -1.55 -1.08 -29.37
N ALA A 416 -0.65 -0.46 -28.60
CA ALA A 416 0.37 0.48 -29.06
C ALA A 416 1.64 0.31 -28.23
N GLU A 417 2.11 -0.92 -28.17
CA GLU A 417 3.26 -1.34 -27.36
C GLU A 417 4.54 -0.70 -27.87
N THR A 418 5.44 -0.39 -26.90
CA THR A 418 6.78 0.13 -27.18
C THR A 418 7.84 -0.86 -26.68
N ALA A 419 8.77 -1.23 -27.54
CA ALA A 419 9.81 -2.21 -27.22
C ALA A 419 11.03 -1.59 -26.50
N ASP A 420 11.29 -0.30 -26.72
CA ASP A 420 12.57 0.32 -26.38
C ASP A 420 12.45 1.54 -25.46
N ASN A 421 11.26 1.84 -24.95
CA ASN A 421 11.10 2.96 -24.03
C ASN A 421 11.55 2.56 -22.63
N ARG A 422 12.45 3.37 -22.04
CA ARG A 422 13.00 3.14 -20.70
C ARG A 422 12.82 4.36 -19.81
N TYR A 423 12.61 4.11 -18.51
CA TYR A 423 12.67 5.10 -17.45
C TYR A 423 13.77 4.71 -16.46
N LEU A 424 14.71 5.62 -16.24
CA LEU A 424 15.93 5.39 -15.47
C LEU A 424 15.96 6.35 -14.27
N PRO A 425 15.21 6.08 -13.19
CA PRO A 425 15.24 6.89 -11.98
C PRO A 425 16.53 6.66 -11.20
N ARG A 426 17.11 7.75 -10.66
CA ARG A 426 18.26 7.68 -9.76
C ARG A 426 18.12 8.70 -8.65
N GLU A 427 18.35 8.31 -7.42
CA GLU A 427 18.32 9.17 -6.23
C GLU A 427 19.63 9.01 -5.43
N GLU A 428 20.20 10.12 -5.01
CA GLU A 428 21.35 10.23 -4.13
C GLU A 428 20.98 11.10 -2.95
N ARG A 429 21.36 10.71 -1.74
CA ARG A 429 21.05 11.47 -0.52
C ARG A 429 22.21 11.44 0.45
N ILE A 430 22.45 12.58 1.10
CA ILE A 430 23.33 12.71 2.27
C ILE A 430 22.53 13.43 3.36
N THR A 431 22.47 12.84 4.55
CA THR A 431 21.85 13.45 5.74
C THR A 431 22.84 13.50 6.90
N LEU A 432 22.81 14.61 7.63
CA LEU A 432 23.68 14.84 8.79
C LEU A 432 22.80 15.39 9.94
N PRO A 433 22.08 14.53 10.66
CA PRO A 433 21.37 14.91 11.87
C PRO A 433 22.32 14.95 13.07
N ALA A 434 22.22 16.02 13.84
CA ALA A 434 22.93 16.21 15.11
C ALA A 434 21.95 16.61 16.20
N THR A 435 22.11 16.07 17.41
CA THR A 435 21.34 16.46 18.58
C THR A 435 22.29 16.69 19.75
N PHE A 436 22.03 17.72 20.57
CA PHE A 436 22.86 18.03 21.74
C PHE A 436 22.06 18.79 22.78
N ARG A 437 22.57 18.86 24.01
CA ARG A 437 21.97 19.60 25.12
C ARG A 437 22.86 20.79 25.49
N PRO A 438 22.54 22.01 24.99
CA PRO A 438 23.38 23.18 25.24
C PRO A 438 23.32 23.67 26.70
N ALA A 439 22.20 23.44 27.38
CA ALA A 439 21.99 23.81 28.76
C ALA A 439 20.90 22.93 29.40
N ALA A 440 20.77 23.02 30.74
CA ALA A 440 19.68 22.34 31.46
C ALA A 440 18.31 22.81 30.95
N GLY A 441 17.39 21.89 30.65
CA GLY A 441 16.06 22.18 30.09
C GLY A 441 16.04 22.41 28.58
N HIS A 442 17.20 22.48 27.93
CA HIS A 442 17.32 22.65 26.48
C HIS A 442 17.65 21.34 25.76
N SER A 443 17.08 21.16 24.55
CA SER A 443 17.42 20.08 23.62
C SER A 443 17.46 20.65 22.20
N ALA A 444 18.66 20.78 21.67
CA ALA A 444 18.89 21.36 20.36
C ALA A 444 19.14 20.28 19.32
N SER A 445 18.73 20.55 18.10
CA SER A 445 18.99 19.70 16.93
C SER A 445 19.40 20.55 15.72
N VAL A 446 20.28 19.99 14.90
CA VAL A 446 20.63 20.52 13.58
C VAL A 446 20.57 19.37 12.59
N THR A 447 19.91 19.60 11.48
CA THR A 447 19.86 18.63 10.38
C THR A 447 20.32 19.33 9.10
N LEU A 448 21.32 18.76 8.42
CA LEU A 448 21.73 19.17 7.10
C LEU A 448 21.37 18.06 6.12
N GLY A 449 20.82 18.44 4.97
CA GLY A 449 20.36 17.51 3.95
C GLY A 449 20.79 17.94 2.56
N TRP A 450 21.23 16.98 1.77
CA TRP A 450 21.40 17.10 0.33
C TRP A 450 20.75 15.92 -0.36
N VAL A 451 19.84 16.20 -1.30
CA VAL A 451 19.16 15.21 -2.10
C VAL A 451 19.31 15.58 -3.57
N ARG A 452 19.60 14.61 -4.40
CA ARG A 452 19.71 14.74 -5.85
C ARG A 452 18.90 13.65 -6.53
N SER A 453 17.94 14.05 -7.35
CA SER A 453 17.12 13.16 -8.18
C SER A 453 17.50 13.34 -9.64
N ARG A 454 17.84 12.25 -10.34
CA ARG A 454 18.26 12.27 -11.74
C ARG A 454 17.47 11.25 -12.56
N PRO A 455 16.17 11.46 -12.77
CA PRO A 455 15.41 10.63 -13.68
C PRO A 455 15.82 10.91 -15.12
N ALA A 456 15.89 9.84 -15.93
CA ALA A 456 16.04 9.94 -17.36
C ALA A 456 14.95 9.12 -18.06
N PHE A 457 14.49 9.60 -19.19
CA PHE A 457 13.59 8.89 -20.09
C PHE A 457 14.30 8.68 -21.43
N GLU A 458 14.27 7.47 -21.95
CA GLU A 458 14.88 7.10 -23.21
C GLU A 458 13.87 6.39 -24.10
N SER A 459 13.74 6.85 -25.32
CA SER A 459 13.02 6.21 -26.42
C SER A 459 13.78 6.40 -27.73
N PRO A 460 13.44 5.71 -28.81
CA PRO A 460 14.08 5.88 -30.12
C PRO A 460 14.02 7.32 -30.67
N PHE A 461 13.02 8.10 -30.24
CA PHE A 461 12.80 9.45 -30.81
C PHE A 461 13.02 10.58 -29.78
N PHE A 462 12.81 10.29 -28.50
CA PHE A 462 12.87 11.29 -27.44
C PHE A 462 13.70 10.77 -26.26
N GLN A 463 14.67 11.56 -25.86
CA GLN A 463 15.47 11.32 -24.67
C GLN A 463 15.45 12.58 -23.82
N SER A 464 15.27 12.42 -22.52
CA SER A 464 15.39 13.53 -21.57
C SER A 464 16.12 13.11 -20.30
N ARG A 465 16.76 14.09 -19.69
CA ARG A 465 17.44 13.91 -18.41
C ARG A 465 17.24 15.15 -17.55
N THR A 466 16.76 14.91 -16.35
CA THR A 466 16.62 15.95 -15.32
C THR A 466 17.69 15.76 -14.25
N ASP A 467 18.21 16.85 -13.70
CA ASP A 467 19.07 16.89 -12.51
C ASP A 467 18.44 17.88 -11.51
N ALA A 468 17.74 17.33 -10.54
CA ALA A 468 17.01 18.11 -9.55
C ALA A 468 17.66 17.95 -8.17
N GLN A 469 18.05 19.05 -7.55
CA GLN A 469 18.78 19.07 -6.28
C GLN A 469 18.04 19.87 -5.22
N THR A 470 18.01 19.35 -4.01
CA THR A 470 17.58 20.04 -2.80
C THR A 470 18.71 20.07 -1.80
N LEU A 471 19.05 21.27 -1.34
CA LEU A 471 19.94 21.47 -0.19
C LEU A 471 19.11 22.10 0.92
N GLU A 472 19.16 21.54 2.12
CA GLU A 472 18.42 22.05 3.26
C GLU A 472 19.26 22.07 4.54
N ALA A 473 18.95 23.05 5.40
CA ALA A 473 19.51 23.15 6.74
C ALA A 473 18.37 23.54 7.70
N ARG A 474 18.20 22.76 8.77
CA ARG A 474 17.22 23.02 9.82
C ARG A 474 17.91 23.03 11.17
N ALA A 475 17.61 24.03 11.99
CA ALA A 475 18.03 24.11 13.39
C ALA A 475 16.79 24.26 14.25
N ALA A 476 16.73 23.57 15.38
CA ALA A 476 15.65 23.70 16.35
C ALA A 476 16.20 23.62 17.77
N ASP A 477 15.61 24.37 18.68
CA ASP A 477 15.84 24.25 20.12
C ASP A 477 14.51 24.09 20.85
N THR A 478 14.46 23.12 21.74
CA THR A 478 13.31 22.83 22.60
C THR A 478 13.67 23.17 24.02
N PHE A 479 12.91 24.08 24.62
CA PHE A 479 13.03 24.48 26.01
C PHE A 479 11.81 24.02 26.81
N THR A 480 12.06 23.39 27.96
CA THR A 480 11.00 22.88 28.84
C THR A 480 11.04 23.65 30.17
N ALA A 481 9.92 24.30 30.51
CA ALA A 481 9.73 25.04 31.75
C ALA A 481 8.31 24.84 32.31
N GLY A 482 8.23 24.18 33.48
CA GLY A 482 6.93 23.92 34.12
C GLY A 482 5.98 23.14 33.25
N ILE A 483 4.82 23.70 32.92
CA ILE A 483 3.79 23.08 32.08
C ILE A 483 4.01 23.27 30.57
N GLN A 484 5.03 24.07 30.21
CA GLN A 484 5.28 24.45 28.83
C GLN A 484 6.51 23.75 28.26
N ARG A 485 6.42 23.39 26.99
CA ARG A 485 7.56 22.98 26.18
C ARG A 485 7.50 23.73 24.86
N VAL A 486 8.37 24.72 24.73
CA VAL A 486 8.48 25.58 23.55
C VAL A 486 9.58 25.04 22.65
N THR A 487 9.26 24.84 21.38
CA THR A 487 10.25 24.53 20.35
C THR A 487 10.24 25.65 19.33
N ALA A 488 11.39 26.30 19.14
CA ALA A 488 11.60 27.24 18.04
C ALA A 488 12.52 26.62 17.00
N PHE A 489 12.29 26.92 15.73
CA PHE A 489 13.11 26.38 14.65
C PHE A 489 13.28 27.38 13.51
N ALA A 490 14.41 27.29 12.83
CA ALA A 490 14.72 27.97 11.59
C ALA A 490 15.11 26.95 10.53
N GLU A 491 14.73 27.21 9.29
CA GLU A 491 15.00 26.32 8.16
C GLU A 491 15.37 27.13 6.92
N TRP A 492 16.29 26.62 6.15
CA TRP A 492 16.68 27.15 4.86
C TRP A 492 16.71 26.00 3.85
N GLN A 493 16.14 26.26 2.66
CA GLN A 493 16.12 25.32 1.55
C GLN A 493 16.54 26.02 0.27
N ARG A 494 17.26 25.31 -0.56
CA ARG A 494 17.57 25.73 -1.93
C ARG A 494 17.28 24.59 -2.88
N TRP A 495 16.44 24.87 -3.85
CA TRP A 495 16.12 23.98 -4.97
C TRP A 495 16.91 24.43 -6.19
N LYS A 496 17.45 23.47 -6.97
CA LYS A 496 18.09 23.73 -8.26
C LYS A 496 17.69 22.63 -9.22
N VAL A 497 17.34 23.03 -10.47
CA VAL A 497 16.93 22.09 -11.51
C VAL A 497 17.63 22.45 -12.83
N ASP A 498 18.25 21.43 -13.40
CA ASP A 498 18.73 21.41 -14.78
C ASP A 498 17.94 20.33 -15.53
N ASP A 499 17.40 20.62 -16.72
CA ASP A 499 16.69 19.68 -17.57
C ASP A 499 17.07 19.82 -19.02
N SER A 500 17.29 18.72 -19.69
CA SER A 500 17.68 18.70 -21.09
C SER A 500 17.07 17.52 -21.84
N SER A 501 16.90 17.68 -23.13
CA SER A 501 16.47 16.62 -24.04
C SER A 501 17.37 16.60 -25.29
N ASN A 502 17.16 15.58 -26.13
CA ASN A 502 17.82 15.53 -27.44
C ASN A 502 17.39 16.71 -28.38
N PHE A 503 16.39 17.51 -27.98
CA PHE A 503 15.97 18.74 -28.68
C PHE A 503 16.59 20.03 -28.13
N GLY A 504 17.32 19.95 -27.01
CA GLY A 504 18.00 21.08 -26.40
C GLY A 504 17.86 21.13 -24.86
N VAL A 505 18.33 22.23 -24.31
CA VAL A 505 18.22 22.53 -22.89
C VAL A 505 16.82 23.10 -22.60
N ASN A 506 16.10 22.50 -21.68
CA ASN A 506 14.78 22.97 -21.23
C ASN A 506 14.89 23.89 -20.02
N LEU A 507 15.75 23.54 -19.04
CA LEU A 507 16.02 24.33 -17.84
C LEU A 507 17.52 24.38 -17.61
N ASP A 508 18.07 25.56 -17.33
CA ASP A 508 19.51 25.78 -17.09
C ASP A 508 19.72 26.43 -15.71
N GLY A 509 19.81 25.59 -14.69
CA GLY A 509 20.07 26.01 -13.32
C GLY A 509 18.95 26.80 -12.66
N GLU A 510 17.70 26.61 -13.09
CA GLU A 510 16.54 27.26 -12.46
C GLU A 510 16.44 26.89 -10.99
N HIS A 511 16.20 27.88 -10.16
CA HIS A 511 16.28 27.69 -8.72
C HIS A 511 15.24 28.47 -7.93
N ALA A 512 14.96 27.98 -6.72
CA ALA A 512 14.18 28.68 -5.71
C ALA A 512 14.84 28.53 -4.34
N THR A 513 14.62 29.51 -3.47
CA THR A 513 15.11 29.49 -2.08
C THR A 513 13.95 29.77 -1.15
N ILE A 514 13.93 29.09 -0.02
CA ILE A 514 12.91 29.26 1.01
C ILE A 514 13.61 29.48 2.34
N TRP A 515 13.22 30.54 3.05
CA TRP A 515 13.58 30.78 4.44
C TRP A 515 12.37 30.57 5.32
N SER A 516 12.54 29.95 6.45
CA SER A 516 11.42 29.68 7.33
C SER A 516 11.79 29.86 8.80
N LEU A 517 10.84 30.40 9.54
CA LEU A 517 10.90 30.50 11.00
C LEU A 517 9.62 29.92 11.59
N GLY A 518 9.71 29.16 12.66
CA GLY A 518 8.53 28.61 13.29
C GLY A 518 8.72 28.38 14.78
N ALA A 519 7.59 28.31 15.45
CA ALA A 519 7.55 27.94 16.86
C ALA A 519 6.31 27.09 17.14
N GLU A 520 6.47 26.17 18.08
CA GLU A 520 5.39 25.36 18.64
C GLU A 520 5.48 25.39 20.17
N ASP A 521 4.37 25.67 20.85
CA ASP A 521 4.26 25.58 22.29
C ASP A 521 3.28 24.47 22.69
N ARG A 522 3.73 23.57 23.54
CA ARG A 522 2.95 22.48 24.12
C ARG A 522 2.72 22.75 25.61
N PHE A 523 1.47 22.78 25.97
CA PHE A 523 0.98 22.98 27.34
C PHE A 523 0.48 21.65 27.91
N ASP A 524 1.09 21.20 29.00
CA ASP A 524 0.55 20.14 29.85
C ASP A 524 -0.28 20.77 30.98
N LEU A 525 -1.58 20.83 30.78
CA LEU A 525 -2.51 21.47 31.73
C LEU A 525 -2.85 20.58 32.94
N GLY A 526 -2.26 19.38 33.00
CA GLY A 526 -2.58 18.40 34.02
C GLY A 526 -3.91 17.67 33.75
N ARG A 527 -4.19 16.66 34.56
CA ARG A 527 -5.41 15.81 34.45
C ARG A 527 -5.58 15.19 33.05
N GLY A 528 -4.48 14.97 32.32
CA GLY A 528 -4.47 14.39 30.98
C GLY A 528 -4.75 15.35 29.84
N TRP A 529 -4.88 16.66 30.07
CA TRP A 529 -5.08 17.66 29.04
C TRP A 529 -3.75 18.15 28.48
N ILE A 530 -3.57 18.03 27.17
CA ILE A 530 -2.44 18.53 26.42
C ILE A 530 -2.95 19.39 25.29
N VAL A 531 -2.45 20.61 25.19
CA VAL A 531 -2.77 21.56 24.11
C VAL A 531 -1.48 21.94 23.43
N THR A 532 -1.46 21.93 22.09
CA THR A 532 -0.31 22.37 21.30
C THR A 532 -0.77 23.43 20.32
N ALA A 533 -0.02 24.52 20.24
CA ALA A 533 -0.23 25.59 19.26
C ALA A 533 1.08 25.88 18.55
N GLY A 534 1.06 26.00 17.24
CA GLY A 534 2.24 26.24 16.43
C GLY A 534 1.94 27.19 15.28
N VAL A 535 2.97 27.89 14.83
CA VAL A 535 2.92 28.75 13.68
C VAL A 535 4.25 28.72 12.95
N ARG A 536 4.20 28.76 11.63
CA ARG A 536 5.37 28.89 10.75
C ARG A 536 5.16 30.00 9.76
N TYR A 537 6.22 30.72 9.50
CA TYR A 537 6.37 31.71 8.44
C TYR A 537 7.37 31.17 7.42
N ASP A 538 7.01 31.17 6.16
CA ASP A 538 7.85 30.78 5.02
C ASP A 538 7.97 31.98 4.08
N ASP A 539 9.19 32.34 3.68
CA ASP A 539 9.49 33.35 2.64
C ASP A 539 10.12 32.65 1.44
N HIS A 540 9.39 32.60 0.34
CA HIS A 540 9.80 31.92 -0.89
C HIS A 540 10.23 32.93 -1.93
N SER A 541 11.39 32.75 -2.54
CA SER A 541 12.01 33.68 -3.49
C SER A 541 11.18 34.01 -4.74
N ARG A 542 10.06 33.29 -5.00
CA ARG A 542 9.24 33.46 -6.21
C ARG A 542 7.85 34.02 -5.95
N PHE A 543 7.16 33.57 -4.93
CA PHE A 543 5.78 33.97 -4.64
C PHE A 543 5.58 34.69 -3.30
N GLY A 544 6.67 34.98 -2.55
CA GLY A 544 6.61 35.71 -1.29
C GLY A 544 6.27 34.84 -0.08
N ASP A 545 5.51 35.37 0.85
CA ASP A 545 5.33 34.81 2.18
C ASP A 545 4.05 33.99 2.36
N VAL A 546 4.14 33.00 3.25
CA VAL A 546 3.00 32.18 3.69
C VAL A 546 3.07 31.96 5.20
N TRP A 547 1.93 32.11 5.86
CA TRP A 547 1.74 31.78 7.27
C TRP A 547 0.94 30.49 7.42
N SER A 548 1.43 29.59 8.26
CA SER A 548 0.81 28.29 8.50
C SER A 548 0.56 28.09 9.99
N PRO A 549 -0.61 28.48 10.54
CA PRO A 549 -1.00 28.18 11.91
C PRO A 549 -1.56 26.77 12.03
N ARG A 550 -1.37 26.16 13.21
CA ARG A 550 -1.90 24.84 13.60
C ARG A 550 -2.18 24.77 15.09
N GLY A 551 -3.23 24.06 15.49
CA GLY A 551 -3.54 23.75 16.88
C GLY A 551 -3.96 22.31 17.06
N THR A 552 -3.62 21.72 18.22
CA THR A 552 -4.09 20.38 18.58
C THR A 552 -4.46 20.33 20.06
N ILE A 553 -5.37 19.43 20.39
CA ILE A 553 -5.75 19.10 21.76
C ILE A 553 -5.84 17.59 21.91
N ALA A 554 -5.32 17.10 23.02
CA ALA A 554 -5.48 15.72 23.47
C ALA A 554 -5.96 15.70 24.92
N TRP A 555 -6.89 14.79 25.23
CA TRP A 555 -7.34 14.55 26.59
C TRP A 555 -7.32 13.06 26.87
N ARG A 556 -6.51 12.67 27.86
CA ARG A 556 -6.40 11.29 28.33
C ARG A 556 -7.18 11.10 29.63
N THR A 557 -8.01 10.07 29.66
CA THR A 557 -8.75 9.70 30.86
C THR A 557 -8.94 8.18 30.93
N GLY A 558 -8.27 7.54 31.88
CA GLY A 558 -8.23 6.09 31.97
C GLY A 558 -7.65 5.48 30.68
N ARG A 559 -8.45 4.65 29.99
CA ARG A 559 -8.07 4.00 28.72
C ARG A 559 -8.47 4.79 27.46
N TRP A 560 -9.04 5.99 27.65
CA TRP A 560 -9.51 6.79 26.53
C TRP A 560 -8.56 7.95 26.26
N LYS A 561 -8.33 8.23 24.99
CA LYS A 561 -7.72 9.46 24.50
C LYS A 561 -8.67 10.08 23.47
N ILE A 562 -9.12 11.29 23.73
CA ILE A 562 -9.88 12.11 22.80
C ILE A 562 -8.95 13.16 22.25
N ARG A 563 -8.95 13.34 20.94
CA ARG A 563 -8.04 14.27 20.27
C ARG A 563 -8.75 15.04 19.17
N ALA A 564 -8.25 16.26 18.91
CA ALA A 564 -8.62 17.04 17.75
C ALA A 564 -7.42 17.85 17.27
N SER A 565 -7.37 18.10 15.97
CA SER A 565 -6.38 18.97 15.36
C SER A 565 -7.01 19.80 14.24
N GLY A 566 -6.40 20.97 13.97
CA GLY A 566 -6.79 21.82 12.87
C GLY A 566 -5.69 22.78 12.50
N GLY A 567 -5.68 23.23 11.24
CA GLY A 567 -4.68 24.15 10.73
C GLY A 567 -4.80 24.41 9.26
N THR A 568 -3.87 25.20 8.75
CA THR A 568 -3.73 25.47 7.33
C THR A 568 -2.50 24.80 6.77
N GLY A 569 -2.50 24.56 5.46
CA GLY A 569 -1.36 24.04 4.75
C GLY A 569 -1.18 24.69 3.39
N PHE A 570 0.02 24.60 2.84
CA PHE A 570 0.31 25.07 1.50
C PHE A 570 1.26 24.14 0.75
N ARG A 571 1.25 24.25 -0.58
CA ARG A 571 2.26 23.68 -1.48
C ARG A 571 2.79 24.76 -2.40
N ALA A 572 4.09 24.95 -2.37
CA ALA A 572 4.80 25.80 -3.34
C ALA A 572 4.70 25.17 -4.74
N PRO A 573 4.56 25.96 -5.79
CA PRO A 573 4.75 25.48 -7.15
C PRO A 573 6.18 24.93 -7.31
N SER A 574 6.31 23.80 -7.99
CA SER A 574 7.63 23.23 -8.32
C SER A 574 8.34 24.05 -9.38
N VAL A 575 9.65 23.88 -9.52
CA VAL A 575 10.46 24.54 -10.55
C VAL A 575 9.95 24.16 -11.95
N GLY A 576 9.51 22.93 -12.17
CA GLY A 576 8.90 22.52 -13.44
C GLY A 576 7.58 23.20 -13.72
N GLU A 577 6.70 23.34 -12.71
CA GLU A 577 5.42 24.05 -12.87
C GLU A 577 5.62 25.54 -13.17
N LEU A 578 6.70 26.16 -12.67
CA LEU A 578 7.02 27.56 -12.90
C LEU A 578 7.70 27.81 -14.25
N PHE A 579 8.67 26.98 -14.64
CA PHE A 579 9.64 27.37 -15.68
C PHE A 579 9.76 26.39 -16.84
N TYR A 580 9.07 25.23 -16.84
CA TYR A 580 9.20 24.28 -17.94
C TYR A 580 8.68 24.89 -19.26
N PRO A 581 9.43 24.83 -20.40
CA PRO A 581 9.17 25.67 -21.59
C PRO A 581 7.78 25.57 -22.19
N PHE A 582 7.06 24.48 -22.03
CA PHE A 582 5.78 24.25 -22.72
C PHE A 582 4.58 24.15 -21.77
N SER A 583 4.79 24.31 -20.46
CA SER A 583 3.73 24.17 -19.47
C SER A 583 3.92 25.09 -18.25
N GLY A 584 5.10 25.67 -18.09
CA GLY A 584 5.45 26.48 -16.94
C GLY A 584 4.73 27.82 -16.94
N ASN A 585 4.32 28.27 -15.75
CA ASN A 585 3.74 29.58 -15.52
C ASN A 585 4.41 30.24 -14.30
N PRO A 586 5.27 31.25 -14.52
CA PRO A 586 5.96 31.94 -13.41
C PRO A 586 5.05 32.70 -12.45
N GLU A 587 3.78 32.95 -12.83
CA GLU A 587 2.79 33.67 -12.01
C GLU A 587 2.01 32.78 -11.06
N LEU A 588 2.34 31.49 -10.96
CA LEU A 588 1.67 30.57 -10.05
C LEU A 588 1.84 30.98 -8.60
N SER A 589 0.74 30.95 -7.88
CA SER A 589 0.66 31.09 -6.43
C SER A 589 0.67 29.72 -5.74
N PRO A 590 0.99 29.65 -4.44
CA PRO A 590 0.95 28.38 -3.73
C PRO A 590 -0.49 27.85 -3.61
N GLU A 591 -0.65 26.53 -3.74
CA GLU A 591 -1.89 25.84 -3.35
C GLU A 591 -2.10 25.95 -1.84
N ARG A 592 -3.35 26.03 -1.40
CA ARG A 592 -3.72 26.24 0.00
C ARG A 592 -4.71 25.21 0.49
N SER A 593 -4.65 24.89 1.78
CA SER A 593 -5.67 24.06 2.41
C SER A 593 -6.08 24.59 3.77
N THR A 594 -7.30 24.23 4.16
CA THR A 594 -7.78 24.29 5.55
C THR A 594 -8.29 22.91 5.93
N SER A 595 -7.82 22.40 7.03
CA SER A 595 -8.10 21.00 7.42
C SER A 595 -8.34 20.88 8.92
N GLY A 596 -9.15 19.89 9.29
CA GLY A 596 -9.40 19.54 10.68
C GLY A 596 -9.70 18.04 10.84
N ASP A 597 -9.35 17.50 11.98
CA ASP A 597 -9.74 16.16 12.37
C ASP A 597 -10.07 16.07 13.88
N ALA A 598 -10.91 15.08 14.21
CA ALA A 598 -11.19 14.68 15.58
C ALA A 598 -11.20 13.17 15.67
N GLY A 599 -10.74 12.64 16.79
CA GLY A 599 -10.66 11.20 16.97
C GLY A 599 -10.72 10.76 18.42
N VAL A 600 -10.94 9.47 18.57
CA VAL A 600 -10.92 8.77 19.85
C VAL A 600 -10.05 7.53 19.71
N ASP A 601 -9.14 7.35 20.66
CA ASP A 601 -8.32 6.16 20.79
C ASP A 601 -8.72 5.47 22.10
N TYR A 602 -8.81 4.13 22.08
CA TYR A 602 -9.11 3.30 23.24
C TYR A 602 -8.03 2.25 23.41
N GLU A 603 -7.41 2.26 24.58
CA GLU A 603 -6.40 1.28 24.94
C GLU A 603 -7.06 0.00 25.42
N LEU A 604 -6.86 -1.06 24.65
CA LEU A 604 -7.26 -2.41 24.99
C LEU A 604 -6.16 -3.08 25.84
N PRO A 605 -6.47 -4.11 26.63
CA PRO A 605 -5.44 -4.99 27.14
C PRO A 605 -4.66 -5.58 25.94
N ASP A 606 -3.35 -5.31 25.85
CA ASP A 606 -2.47 -5.75 24.77
C ASP A 606 -2.91 -5.25 23.36
N GLY A 607 -3.45 -4.01 23.27
CA GLY A 607 -3.89 -3.47 21.99
C GLY A 607 -4.44 -2.06 22.01
N ARG A 608 -4.84 -1.57 20.83
CA ARG A 608 -5.44 -0.25 20.64
C ARG A 608 -6.52 -0.29 19.56
N ALA A 609 -7.60 0.44 19.77
CA ALA A 609 -8.60 0.76 18.76
C ALA A 609 -8.67 2.27 18.59
N SER A 610 -8.82 2.75 17.34
CA SER A 610 -8.91 4.18 17.03
C SER A 610 -10.01 4.45 16.02
N ALA A 611 -10.70 5.59 16.19
CA ALA A 611 -11.61 6.13 15.20
C ALA A 611 -11.30 7.61 14.99
N SER A 612 -11.33 8.07 13.74
CA SER A 612 -11.08 9.47 13.37
C SER A 612 -12.07 9.93 12.32
N LEU A 613 -12.52 11.16 12.46
CA LEU A 613 -13.27 11.92 11.45
C LEU A 613 -12.34 13.00 10.92
N PHE A 614 -12.36 13.27 9.64
CA PHE A 614 -11.54 14.31 9.03
C PHE A 614 -12.30 15.07 7.95
N TRP A 615 -11.86 16.33 7.75
CA TRP A 615 -12.36 17.22 6.72
C TRP A 615 -11.22 18.10 6.20
N ASN A 616 -11.07 18.19 4.87
CA ASN A 616 -10.07 19.01 4.20
C ASN A 616 -10.72 19.78 3.04
N GLU A 617 -10.36 21.02 2.91
CA GLU A 617 -10.72 21.89 1.78
C GLU A 617 -9.45 22.43 1.12
N TYR A 618 -9.38 22.31 -0.20
CA TYR A 618 -8.25 22.71 -1.02
C TYR A 618 -8.67 23.82 -1.97
N ARG A 619 -7.80 24.83 -2.15
CA ARG A 619 -8.01 25.98 -3.03
C ARG A 619 -6.74 26.24 -3.81
N ASP A 620 -6.90 26.97 -4.92
CA ASP A 620 -5.82 27.41 -5.76
C ASP A 620 -4.95 26.24 -6.26
N LEU A 621 -5.61 25.05 -6.49
CA LEU A 621 -4.92 23.87 -6.98
C LEU A 621 -4.34 24.16 -8.37
N ILE A 622 -3.09 23.77 -8.56
CA ILE A 622 -2.40 23.91 -9.83
C ILE A 622 -2.86 22.80 -10.78
N VAL A 623 -3.45 23.21 -11.89
CA VAL A 623 -4.00 22.33 -12.92
C VAL A 623 -3.43 22.74 -14.28
N PHE A 624 -3.00 21.76 -15.07
CA PHE A 624 -2.60 22.00 -16.46
C PHE A 624 -3.84 22.17 -17.35
N ASP A 625 -3.95 23.32 -18.00
CA ASP A 625 -5.00 23.60 -18.98
C ASP A 625 -4.50 23.21 -20.39
N PHE A 626 -5.09 22.17 -20.96
CA PHE A 626 -4.74 21.67 -22.30
C PHE A 626 -5.07 22.65 -23.42
N ALA A 627 -6.02 23.58 -23.23
CA ALA A 627 -6.38 24.57 -24.23
C ALA A 627 -5.39 25.73 -24.27
N ALA A 628 -4.92 26.16 -23.11
CA ALA A 628 -3.91 27.21 -22.98
C ALA A 628 -2.48 26.67 -23.06
N GLY A 629 -2.26 25.37 -22.79
CA GLY A 629 -0.94 24.75 -22.74
C GLY A 629 -0.11 25.19 -21.53
N LEU A 630 -0.74 25.68 -20.46
CA LEU A 630 -0.06 26.24 -19.28
C LEU A 630 -0.70 25.74 -17.98
N ASN A 631 0.05 25.80 -16.88
CA ASN A 631 -0.44 25.56 -15.54
C ASN A 631 -1.13 26.80 -14.96
N PHE A 632 -2.26 26.61 -14.25
CA PHE A 632 -3.01 27.68 -13.59
C PHE A 632 -3.48 27.28 -12.18
N ASN A 633 -3.64 28.26 -11.29
CA ASN A 633 -4.27 28.08 -9.96
C ASN A 633 -5.81 28.22 -10.07
N VAL A 634 -6.51 27.18 -10.48
CA VAL A 634 -7.96 27.25 -10.72
C VAL A 634 -8.75 26.16 -9.98
N GLY A 635 -8.09 25.12 -9.48
CA GLY A 635 -8.76 23.96 -8.93
C GLY A 635 -9.20 24.14 -7.47
N ARG A 636 -10.39 23.66 -7.15
CA ARG A 636 -10.90 23.54 -5.77
C ARG A 636 -11.36 22.12 -5.51
N ALA A 637 -11.00 21.58 -4.38
CA ALA A 637 -11.41 20.21 -4.03
C ALA A 637 -11.75 20.11 -2.53
N ARG A 638 -12.51 19.08 -2.20
CA ARG A 638 -12.83 18.73 -0.83
C ARG A 638 -12.63 17.22 -0.61
N SER A 639 -12.15 16.86 0.56
CA SER A 639 -12.18 15.48 1.04
C SER A 639 -12.65 15.40 2.49
N ARG A 640 -13.44 14.37 2.82
CA ARG A 640 -13.89 14.09 4.18
C ARG A 640 -14.08 12.59 4.35
N GLY A 641 -14.01 12.13 5.58
CA GLY A 641 -14.14 10.70 5.78
C GLY A 641 -13.99 10.24 7.22
N VAL A 642 -13.98 8.91 7.34
CA VAL A 642 -13.83 8.18 8.60
C VAL A 642 -12.70 7.18 8.46
N GLU A 643 -11.81 7.14 9.44
CA GLU A 643 -10.78 6.14 9.59
C GLU A 643 -11.02 5.31 10.84
N LEU A 644 -10.96 4.01 10.72
CA LEU A 644 -11.02 3.06 11.84
C LEU A 644 -9.76 2.21 11.81
N SER A 645 -9.18 1.95 12.98
CA SER A 645 -8.09 0.99 13.13
C SER A 645 -8.23 0.20 14.42
N TRP A 646 -7.82 -1.04 14.37
CA TRP A 646 -7.80 -1.94 15.51
C TRP A 646 -6.58 -2.83 15.43
N ARG A 647 -5.81 -2.91 16.51
CA ARG A 647 -4.67 -3.80 16.67
C ARG A 647 -4.69 -4.38 18.06
N GLN A 648 -4.61 -5.71 18.17
CA GLN A 648 -4.67 -6.38 19.46
C GLN A 648 -4.00 -7.75 19.44
N SER A 649 -3.23 -8.06 20.47
CA SER A 649 -2.81 -9.40 20.77
C SER A 649 -3.96 -10.13 21.47
N LEU A 650 -4.60 -11.08 20.76
CA LEU A 650 -5.69 -11.89 21.28
C LEU A 650 -5.18 -13.03 22.19
N ALA A 651 -3.93 -13.42 21.98
CA ALA A 651 -3.19 -14.39 22.78
C ALA A 651 -1.69 -14.14 22.56
N THR A 652 -0.83 -14.76 23.36
CA THR A 652 0.63 -14.67 23.24
C THR A 652 1.18 -15.03 21.88
N ASP A 653 0.41 -15.80 21.10
CA ASP A 653 0.76 -16.35 19.79
C ASP A 653 -0.16 -15.82 18.66
N VAL A 654 -1.05 -14.84 18.94
CA VAL A 654 -2.03 -14.34 17.99
C VAL A 654 -2.13 -12.81 18.06
N LEU A 655 -1.66 -12.12 17.02
CA LEU A 655 -1.88 -10.69 16.81
C LEU A 655 -2.86 -10.49 15.66
N VAL A 656 -3.82 -9.58 15.82
CA VAL A 656 -4.73 -9.15 14.76
C VAL A 656 -4.61 -7.64 14.57
N ASP A 657 -4.56 -7.18 13.34
CA ASP A 657 -4.60 -5.78 12.98
C ASP A 657 -5.58 -5.56 11.81
N ALA A 658 -6.35 -4.49 11.90
CA ALA A 658 -7.36 -4.14 10.91
C ALA A 658 -7.45 -2.63 10.74
N GLY A 659 -7.73 -2.19 9.53
CA GLY A 659 -7.99 -0.79 9.22
C GLY A 659 -9.09 -0.67 8.17
N TYR A 660 -9.87 0.40 8.29
CA TYR A 660 -10.91 0.74 7.33
C TYR A 660 -10.96 2.25 7.14
N THR A 661 -11.18 2.67 5.91
CA THR A 661 -11.35 4.08 5.54
C THR A 661 -12.58 4.23 4.66
N TYR A 662 -13.48 5.10 5.08
CA TYR A 662 -14.49 5.70 4.22
C TYR A 662 -14.01 7.07 3.79
N LEU A 663 -14.02 7.34 2.49
CA LEU A 663 -13.52 8.58 1.90
C LEU A 663 -14.53 9.12 0.89
N ASP A 664 -14.98 10.35 1.09
CA ASP A 664 -15.80 11.11 0.16
C ASP A 664 -14.96 12.28 -0.37
N THR A 665 -14.79 12.34 -1.69
CA THR A 665 -14.01 13.38 -2.37
C THR A 665 -14.83 14.06 -3.43
N GLU A 666 -14.60 15.34 -3.64
CA GLU A 666 -15.29 16.15 -4.64
C GLU A 666 -14.35 17.17 -5.24
N ASP A 667 -14.23 17.17 -6.54
CA ASP A 667 -13.78 18.30 -7.30
C ASP A 667 -14.90 19.35 -7.30
N ARG A 668 -14.68 20.50 -6.69
CA ARG A 668 -15.71 21.50 -6.45
C ARG A 668 -16.07 22.31 -7.69
N ASP A 669 -15.27 22.22 -8.73
CA ASP A 669 -15.49 22.91 -9.98
C ASP A 669 -16.28 22.05 -10.97
N THR A 670 -16.10 20.74 -10.94
CA THR A 670 -16.80 19.78 -11.81
C THR A 670 -17.89 18.97 -11.11
N GLY A 671 -17.89 18.90 -9.77
CA GLY A 671 -18.80 18.07 -8.97
C GLY A 671 -18.51 16.56 -9.06
N LEU A 672 -17.37 16.15 -9.62
CA LEU A 672 -16.97 14.75 -9.80
C LEU A 672 -16.10 14.25 -8.63
N ASP A 673 -16.05 12.93 -8.47
CA ASP A 673 -15.10 12.28 -7.55
C ASP A 673 -13.67 12.50 -8.05
N LEU A 674 -12.73 12.74 -7.12
CA LEU A 674 -11.31 12.82 -7.47
C LEU A 674 -10.79 11.46 -7.96
N LEU A 675 -9.92 11.49 -8.98
CA LEU A 675 -9.36 10.28 -9.59
C LEU A 675 -8.49 9.48 -8.61
N ARG A 676 -8.50 8.16 -8.73
CA ARG A 676 -7.68 7.21 -7.97
C ARG A 676 -7.94 7.20 -6.45
N ARG A 677 -9.07 7.75 -5.97
CA ARG A 677 -9.50 7.76 -4.57
C ARG A 677 -10.68 6.79 -4.39
N PRO A 678 -10.46 5.59 -3.85
CA PRO A 678 -11.57 4.67 -3.54
C PRO A 678 -12.40 5.21 -2.39
N ARG A 679 -13.73 5.15 -2.48
CA ARG A 679 -14.63 5.53 -1.37
C ARG A 679 -14.48 4.61 -0.16
N HIS A 680 -14.10 3.36 -0.39
CA HIS A 680 -13.92 2.36 0.66
C HIS A 680 -12.58 1.67 0.46
N SER A 681 -11.78 1.61 1.50
CA SER A 681 -10.55 0.83 1.52
C SER A 681 -10.31 0.26 2.91
N GLY A 682 -9.53 -0.80 3.00
CA GLY A 682 -9.22 -1.39 4.29
C GLY A 682 -8.27 -2.56 4.18
N PHE A 683 -7.86 -3.05 5.33
CA PHE A 683 -7.02 -4.24 5.44
C PHE A 683 -7.39 -5.04 6.68
N LEU A 684 -7.07 -6.31 6.65
CA LEU A 684 -7.12 -7.22 7.78
C LEU A 684 -5.86 -8.07 7.76
N GLY A 685 -5.09 -8.00 8.83
CA GLY A 685 -3.90 -8.80 9.06
C GLY A 685 -4.07 -9.69 10.28
N MET A 686 -3.42 -10.84 10.26
CA MET A 686 -3.34 -11.73 11.42
C MET A 686 -1.96 -12.35 11.47
N THR A 687 -1.31 -12.31 12.63
CA THR A 687 -0.06 -13.00 12.86
C THR A 687 -0.29 -14.15 13.81
N LEU A 688 0.17 -15.32 13.42
CA LEU A 688 0.10 -16.57 14.19
C LEU A 688 1.50 -17.09 14.43
N VAL A 689 1.83 -17.40 15.68
CA VAL A 689 3.09 -18.06 16.06
C VAL A 689 2.78 -19.45 16.65
N PRO A 690 2.38 -20.43 15.79
CA PRO A 690 1.92 -21.73 16.27
C PRO A 690 3.02 -22.51 17.00
N VAL A 691 4.28 -22.24 16.70
CA VAL A 691 5.47 -22.78 17.41
C VAL A 691 6.57 -21.69 17.35
N SER A 692 7.49 -21.71 18.31
CA SER A 692 8.52 -20.67 18.51
C SER A 692 9.42 -20.34 17.32
N ARG A 693 9.35 -21.11 16.23
CA ARG A 693 10.17 -20.92 15.02
C ARG A 693 9.34 -20.75 13.75
N LEU A 694 8.01 -20.67 13.86
CA LEU A 694 7.14 -20.49 12.71
C LEU A 694 6.17 -19.35 12.98
N GLU A 695 6.27 -18.32 12.16
CA GLU A 695 5.33 -17.22 12.10
C GLU A 695 4.57 -17.26 10.77
N ILE A 696 3.26 -17.10 10.82
CA ILE A 696 2.37 -17.06 9.66
C ILE A 696 1.58 -15.76 9.73
N SER A 697 1.77 -14.89 8.76
CA SER A 697 1.17 -13.54 8.75
C SER A 697 0.33 -13.29 7.49
N PRO A 698 -0.87 -13.93 7.37
CA PRO A 698 -1.77 -13.62 6.27
C PRO A 698 -2.33 -12.20 6.41
N ARG A 699 -2.40 -11.49 5.27
CA ARG A 699 -2.98 -10.15 5.17
C ARG A 699 -3.85 -10.04 3.93
N ALA A 700 -5.01 -9.43 4.07
CA ALA A 700 -5.90 -9.05 2.98
C ALA A 700 -6.00 -7.53 2.91
N VAL A 701 -5.89 -6.97 1.72
CA VAL A 701 -6.11 -5.54 1.46
C VAL A 701 -7.31 -5.41 0.53
N PHE A 702 -8.27 -4.58 0.92
CA PHE A 702 -9.45 -4.27 0.13
C PHE A 702 -9.35 -2.84 -0.40
N VAL A 703 -9.53 -2.69 -1.71
CA VAL A 703 -9.62 -1.38 -2.38
C VAL A 703 -10.91 -1.35 -3.18
N GLY A 704 -11.83 -0.47 -2.82
CA GLY A 704 -13.09 -0.27 -3.49
C GLY A 704 -12.95 0.34 -4.89
N ARG A 705 -14.08 0.54 -5.56
CA ARG A 705 -14.10 1.21 -6.87
C ARG A 705 -13.55 2.61 -6.77
N ARG A 706 -12.77 3.01 -7.77
CA ARG A 706 -12.24 4.35 -7.92
C ARG A 706 -12.36 4.81 -9.37
N ALA A 707 -12.55 6.09 -9.59
CA ALA A 707 -12.43 6.69 -10.90
C ALA A 707 -10.96 6.68 -11.33
N ASP A 708 -10.70 6.45 -12.62
CA ASP A 708 -9.37 6.60 -13.21
C ASP A 708 -9.52 7.19 -14.63
N VAL A 709 -8.45 7.72 -15.20
CA VAL A 709 -8.44 8.23 -16.56
C VAL A 709 -8.58 7.05 -17.52
N LYS A 710 -9.58 7.09 -18.40
CA LYS A 710 -9.60 6.19 -19.55
C LYS A 710 -8.42 6.56 -20.46
N ALA A 711 -7.62 5.58 -20.85
CA ALA A 711 -6.68 5.78 -21.93
C ALA A 711 -7.49 6.27 -23.15
N LEU A 712 -7.19 7.46 -23.65
CA LEU A 712 -7.82 7.99 -24.86
C LEU A 712 -7.42 7.07 -26.02
N SER A 713 -8.34 6.21 -26.47
CA SER A 713 -8.24 5.70 -27.83
C SER A 713 -8.45 6.92 -28.75
N THR A 714 -7.58 7.09 -29.72
CA THR A 714 -7.56 8.24 -30.66
C THR A 714 -8.82 8.39 -31.53
N THR A 715 -9.92 7.73 -31.20
CA THR A 715 -11.15 7.67 -32.00
C THR A 715 -12.44 8.03 -31.26
N GLU A 716 -12.44 8.33 -29.97
CA GLU A 716 -13.66 8.78 -29.29
C GLU A 716 -13.63 10.28 -28.95
N ARG A 717 -14.46 11.05 -29.68
CA ARG A 717 -14.83 12.42 -29.29
C ARG A 717 -15.41 12.42 -27.89
N ILE A 718 -14.93 13.34 -27.07
CA ILE A 718 -15.49 13.66 -25.76
C ILE A 718 -16.90 14.22 -25.99
N GLU A 719 -17.92 13.43 -25.80
CA GLU A 719 -19.28 13.95 -25.60
C GLU A 719 -19.46 14.24 -24.11
N ALA A 720 -19.79 15.48 -23.82
CA ALA A 720 -20.20 15.92 -22.49
C ALA A 720 -21.43 15.10 -22.02
N PRO A 721 -21.53 14.73 -20.73
CA PRO A 721 -22.63 13.91 -20.26
C PRO A 721 -23.95 14.70 -20.25
N SER A 722 -24.80 14.44 -21.25
CA SER A 722 -26.21 14.79 -21.17
C SER A 722 -26.95 13.77 -20.29
N SER A 723 -27.67 14.32 -19.33
CA SER A 723 -28.63 13.73 -18.40
C SER A 723 -29.28 12.39 -18.76
N ARG A 724 -29.27 11.51 -17.75
CA ARG A 724 -30.27 10.48 -17.41
C ARG A 724 -30.80 9.55 -18.50
N ARG A 725 -30.40 8.26 -18.42
CA ARG A 725 -31.34 7.12 -18.37
C ARG A 725 -30.62 5.85 -17.86
N ARG A 726 -31.27 5.18 -16.93
CA ARG A 726 -30.88 3.86 -16.41
C ARG A 726 -31.28 2.77 -17.41
N SER A 727 -30.38 1.85 -17.73
CA SER A 727 -30.72 0.50 -18.18
C SER A 727 -29.83 -0.53 -17.47
N PRO A 728 -30.34 -1.70 -17.13
CA PRO A 728 -29.60 -2.68 -16.31
C PRO A 728 -28.65 -3.49 -17.19
N ASP A 729 -27.39 -3.47 -16.86
CA ASP A 729 -26.33 -4.13 -17.63
C ASP A 729 -25.83 -5.40 -16.93
N VAL A 730 -25.86 -6.49 -17.68
CA VAL A 730 -25.55 -7.88 -17.27
C VAL A 730 -24.03 -8.09 -17.07
N THR A 731 -23.20 -7.11 -17.36
CA THR A 731 -21.73 -7.13 -17.22
C THR A 731 -21.22 -6.86 -15.79
N ARG A 732 -22.12 -6.72 -14.81
CA ARG A 732 -21.76 -6.34 -13.43
C ARG A 732 -21.03 -7.42 -12.61
N ALA A 733 -21.17 -8.70 -12.96
CA ALA A 733 -20.63 -9.79 -12.13
C ALA A 733 -19.14 -10.08 -12.36
N ALA A 734 -18.60 -9.82 -13.55
CA ALA A 734 -17.19 -10.12 -13.87
C ALA A 734 -16.18 -9.05 -13.40
N ARG A 735 -16.63 -7.82 -13.15
CA ARG A 735 -15.77 -6.70 -12.74
C ARG A 735 -15.59 -6.54 -11.21
N SER A 736 -16.37 -7.23 -10.41
CA SER A 736 -16.31 -7.15 -8.94
C SER A 736 -15.18 -7.97 -8.32
N LEU A 737 -14.54 -8.86 -9.08
CA LEU A 737 -13.50 -9.77 -8.59
C LEU A 737 -12.06 -9.26 -8.83
N ALA A 738 -11.89 -8.24 -9.66
CA ALA A 738 -10.56 -7.70 -9.99
C ALA A 738 -10.00 -6.68 -8.98
N SER A 739 -10.73 -6.34 -7.91
CA SER A 739 -10.36 -5.29 -6.95
C SER A 739 -9.85 -5.80 -5.60
N LEU A 740 -9.74 -7.12 -5.42
CA LEU A 740 -9.15 -7.71 -4.21
C LEU A 740 -7.67 -8.01 -4.49
N GLY A 741 -6.81 -7.03 -4.21
CA GLY A 741 -5.37 -7.22 -4.22
C GLY A 741 -4.93 -8.07 -3.03
N MET A 742 -4.59 -9.33 -3.26
CA MET A 742 -3.93 -10.17 -2.28
C MET A 742 -2.42 -10.17 -2.54
N THR A 743 -1.64 -9.88 -1.51
CA THR A 743 -0.22 -10.16 -1.48
C THR A 743 -0.01 -11.64 -1.10
N MET A 744 -0.37 -12.52 -1.98
CA MET A 744 0.17 -13.85 -2.21
C MET A 744 0.28 -13.97 -3.71
N GLY A 745 1.48 -14.27 -4.25
CA GLY A 745 1.70 -14.39 -5.68
C GLY A 745 0.74 -15.40 -6.30
N LEU A 746 -0.30 -14.90 -6.99
CA LEU A 746 -1.19 -15.69 -7.83
C LEU A 746 -1.42 -14.92 -9.13
N ARG A 747 -0.96 -15.52 -10.22
CA ARG A 747 -1.21 -15.07 -11.59
C ARG A 747 -2.71 -15.06 -11.88
N THR A 748 -3.21 -13.98 -12.42
CA THR A 748 -4.48 -13.97 -13.16
C THR A 748 -4.19 -14.44 -14.58
N LEU A 749 -4.68 -15.62 -14.95
CA LEU A 749 -4.71 -16.09 -16.33
C LEU A 749 -5.77 -15.29 -17.10
N SER A 750 -5.34 -14.53 -18.10
CA SER A 750 -6.22 -13.94 -19.11
C SER A 750 -6.79 -15.04 -20.01
N PRO A 751 -8.05 -14.94 -20.47
CA PRO A 751 -8.63 -15.93 -21.39
C PRO A 751 -7.98 -15.81 -22.76
N ILE A 752 -7.51 -16.95 -23.27
CA ILE A 752 -7.02 -17.15 -24.64
C ILE A 752 -8.16 -16.88 -25.63
N PRO A 753 -7.97 -16.06 -26.68
CA PRO A 753 -8.94 -15.92 -27.73
C PRO A 753 -9.00 -17.21 -28.59
N PRO A 754 -10.18 -17.60 -29.11
CA PRO A 754 -10.30 -18.82 -29.89
C PRO A 754 -9.61 -18.68 -31.25
N ARG A 755 -8.76 -19.66 -31.58
CA ARG A 755 -8.17 -19.83 -32.91
C ARG A 755 -9.26 -20.04 -33.95
N SER A 756 -9.38 -19.14 -34.92
CA SER A 756 -10.11 -19.34 -36.15
C SER A 756 -9.28 -20.22 -37.08
N GLY A 757 -9.79 -21.38 -37.37
CA GLY A 757 -9.24 -22.28 -38.38
C GLY A 757 -10.26 -23.30 -38.84
N ALA A 758 -11.00 -23.01 -39.93
CA ALA A 758 -11.47 -24.01 -40.85
C ALA A 758 -11.89 -23.33 -42.15
N ARG A 759 -11.14 -23.65 -43.19
CA ARG A 759 -11.55 -23.42 -44.59
C ARG A 759 -12.67 -24.41 -45.01
N ALA A 760 -13.62 -23.96 -45.80
CA ALA A 760 -14.36 -24.77 -46.76
C ALA A 760 -14.86 -23.92 -47.92
N PRO A 761 -15.13 -24.52 -49.12
CA PRO A 761 -14.81 -23.91 -50.40
C PRO A 761 -16.03 -23.53 -51.24
N GLY A 762 -15.83 -22.68 -52.25
CA GLY A 762 -16.43 -22.82 -53.60
C GLY A 762 -17.64 -21.98 -53.94
N SER A 763 -17.40 -21.03 -54.81
CA SER A 763 -18.03 -20.63 -56.07
C SER A 763 -19.28 -19.73 -56.06
N PRO A 764 -19.63 -19.03 -57.19
CA PRO A 764 -18.81 -18.37 -58.21
C PRO A 764 -19.24 -16.91 -58.47
N ARG A 765 -18.45 -16.24 -59.30
CA ARG A 765 -18.73 -14.91 -59.89
C ARG A 765 -19.87 -14.92 -60.92
N PRO A 766 -20.45 -13.74 -61.17
CA PRO A 766 -20.50 -13.31 -62.55
C PRO A 766 -19.96 -11.91 -62.83
N ARG A 767 -19.61 -11.76 -64.09
CA ARG A 767 -18.93 -10.69 -64.84
C ARG A 767 -19.87 -9.57 -65.27
N HIS A 768 -19.19 -8.50 -65.73
CA HIS A 768 -19.57 -7.44 -66.69
C HIS A 768 -20.17 -6.17 -66.05
N SER A 769 -19.87 -4.96 -66.52
CA SER A 769 -19.29 -4.44 -67.78
C SER A 769 -18.88 -2.96 -67.58
N ARG A 770 -17.77 -2.57 -68.13
CA ARG A 770 -17.44 -1.46 -69.01
C ARG A 770 -18.27 -0.15 -68.98
N GLY A 771 -17.51 0.96 -68.99
CA GLY A 771 -17.85 2.27 -69.55
C GLY A 771 -16.91 3.35 -68.93
N ARG A 772 -15.82 3.66 -69.52
CA ARG A 772 -15.35 4.61 -70.48
C ARG A 772 -15.74 6.07 -70.28
N SER A 773 -14.67 6.85 -70.13
CA SER A 773 -14.26 8.11 -70.80
C SER A 773 -14.67 9.40 -70.04
N GLY A 774 -13.89 10.36 -69.88
CA GLY A 774 -12.95 11.10 -70.66
C GLY A 774 -12.42 12.26 -69.80
N SER A 775 -11.14 12.53 -69.89
CA SER A 775 -10.47 13.75 -70.39
C SER A 775 -11.09 15.09 -69.93
N ALA A 776 -10.41 16.12 -69.47
CA ALA A 776 -9.22 16.80 -69.95
C ALA A 776 -8.84 17.99 -69.07
N ARG A 777 -7.53 18.25 -68.99
CA ARG A 777 -6.82 19.56 -69.07
C ARG A 777 -7.10 20.63 -68.00
N ALA A 778 -6.13 21.07 -67.25
CA ALA A 778 -4.98 21.93 -67.51
C ALA A 778 -5.24 23.42 -67.34
N GLY A 779 -4.39 24.12 -66.61
CA GLY A 779 -4.26 25.59 -66.57
C GLY A 779 -3.67 26.00 -65.18
N THR A 780 -2.38 25.97 -64.99
CA THR A 780 -1.32 27.00 -65.19
C THR A 780 -1.57 28.40 -64.57
N ALA A 781 -0.69 28.71 -63.61
CA ALA A 781 0.10 29.96 -63.45
C ALA A 781 -0.62 31.10 -62.73
N GLN A 782 -0.07 31.70 -61.76
CA GLN A 782 1.04 32.63 -61.71
C GLN A 782 1.02 33.41 -60.39
N THR A 783 2.13 33.52 -59.76
CA THR A 783 2.50 34.59 -58.80
C THR A 783 2.53 35.96 -59.58
N PRO A 784 2.43 37.09 -58.84
CA PRO A 784 3.63 37.82 -58.49
C PRO A 784 3.61 38.63 -57.18
N ARG A 785 4.75 38.63 -56.57
CA ARG A 785 5.67 39.68 -56.08
C ARG A 785 5.10 41.06 -55.66
N SER A 786 5.63 41.47 -54.53
CA SER A 786 6.38 42.68 -54.14
C SER A 786 5.62 43.78 -53.41
N GLY A 787 6.37 44.33 -52.41
CA GLY A 787 6.36 45.69 -51.96
C GLY A 787 6.34 45.80 -50.46
N ASN A 788 7.44 45.83 -49.78
CA ASN A 788 8.31 46.85 -49.26
C ASN A 788 7.57 48.05 -48.61
N GLU A 789 7.78 48.24 -47.34
CA GLU A 789 8.43 49.41 -46.71
C GLU A 789 7.86 49.64 -45.30
N ARG A 790 8.72 49.53 -44.34
CA ARG A 790 9.33 50.54 -43.45
C ARG A 790 8.48 51.14 -42.31
N ARG A 791 9.09 50.94 -41.11
CA ARG A 791 9.31 51.99 -40.05
C ARG A 791 8.03 52.53 -39.38
N ASP A 792 7.96 52.70 -38.11
CA ASP A 792 8.84 53.14 -37.03
C ASP A 792 8.13 52.94 -35.66
N ARG A 793 8.95 52.72 -34.65
CA ARG A 793 8.95 53.22 -33.27
C ARG A 793 7.62 53.63 -32.60
N ILE A 794 7.24 53.05 -31.51
CA ILE A 794 7.57 53.47 -30.12
C ILE A 794 7.49 52.27 -29.23
#